data_d009b7ae9b5446ecb79cf03726a588a6
#
_entry.id   d009b7ae9b5446ecb79cf03726a588a6
#
_cell.length_a   1.000
_cell.length_b   1.000
_cell.length_c   1.000
_cell.angle_alpha   90.00
_cell.angle_beta   90.00
_cell.angle_gamma   90.00
#
_symmetry.space_group_name_H-M   'P 1'
#
loop_
_entity.id
_entity.type
_entity.pdbx_description
1 polymer ?
#
loop_
_entity_poly.entity_id
_entity_poly.type
_entity_poly.pdbx_seq_one_letter_code
_entity_poly.pdbx_strand_id
1 'polypeptide(L)'
;MEHEVTERLSVAGRVQGVGFRPSVCRMAKELKLTGTVQNLGGEVEIYITGAREKIDTFLCGLKQMERPALVECVKREERPLTPFSAFTSIPSRESENKMFAPADISVCSACLKEMKTQGNRRCHYPYISCTACGPRYTVLKKLPYDRENTAFDAYPLCDQCYEEYRDMNNRRCHGETIACHDCGPRLLAKMRGSPSAGPWSREELLQSAKDLLLHGEIIMVKSVGGYNLVCRGDRDDAVQRLRILKQRRDKPFALLVATVGEAEKLCHISREEKELLESPQKPIVLLKRRRESMPLISPAVTELTESLGVFLPPFGLYALLAEIKIPLVVTSCNFTGEPIIYKQADAFAFYESHESISALFYDEREILRPADDSVTRIAAGAVQILRRTRGYMPEPVAVEKKGMRVLALGGEVEPSFALSVNDLIYSAQVPSDLTLEKSSAFYRRLVADWEELLHISPDILVCDLHPCYTTAEESRKLAKELDVPVLEVQHHHGHALSVMAEHHLDGKCLAVIFDGTGFGTDGTVWGGEFLLCEDRSFIRVGAVKPISMISGDESVRQAWKSLLCHLVHSGIPSDDKRAAVVKAAVAGGLNTVKSSSMGRLFDAVSAALGLADYNTYQGRCAMLLENQAALAKRERKIPTELSFNEEVVETENGSVTFFDPAPLWEKVMGEDKAAAALGFHEAVIRIVERMAEKTGVETVILSGGCFANRLLLEGCVEALKGKGHAVYWNQALPPGDGGLAFGQAWYGMNTANERKSYVCSISGACGNH
;
A
#
# COMPACT_ATOMS: atom_id res chain seq x y z
N MET A 1 -9.68 -52.41 16.29
CA MET A 1 -10.37 -51.18 16.80
C MET A 1 -9.41 -50.01 16.52
N GLU A 2 -9.80 -49.09 15.63
CA GLU A 2 -9.02 -47.90 15.36
C GLU A 2 -8.88 -47.15 16.68
N HIS A 3 -7.66 -46.80 17.09
CA HIS A 3 -7.42 -46.00 18.29
C HIS A 3 -7.95 -44.59 18.05
N GLU A 4 -9.08 -44.23 18.66
CA GLU A 4 -9.58 -42.86 18.65
C GLU A 4 -8.74 -42.01 19.57
N VAL A 5 -8.40 -40.80 19.12
CA VAL A 5 -7.68 -39.80 19.88
C VAL A 5 -8.44 -38.47 19.83
N THR A 6 -8.23 -37.63 20.83
CA THR A 6 -8.69 -36.24 20.80
C THR A 6 -7.47 -35.33 20.71
N GLU A 7 -7.50 -34.44 19.73
CA GLU A 7 -6.49 -33.40 19.57
C GLU A 7 -7.11 -32.01 19.68
N ARG A 8 -6.35 -31.09 20.26
CA ARG A 8 -6.57 -29.67 20.19
C ARG A 8 -5.67 -29.09 19.11
N LEU A 9 -6.26 -28.39 18.14
CA LEU A 9 -5.54 -27.71 17.07
C LEU A 9 -5.71 -26.19 17.26
N SER A 10 -4.60 -25.45 17.28
CA SER A 10 -4.62 -23.99 17.16
C SER A 10 -4.18 -23.65 15.75
N VAL A 11 -5.06 -23.01 15.00
CA VAL A 11 -4.87 -22.67 13.58
C VAL A 11 -4.71 -21.18 13.43
N ALA A 12 -3.57 -20.75 12.90
CA ALA A 12 -3.25 -19.36 12.62
C ALA A 12 -3.16 -19.09 11.12
N GLY A 13 -3.35 -17.83 10.74
CA GLY A 13 -3.38 -17.36 9.35
C GLY A 13 -4.66 -16.60 9.04
N ARG A 14 -5.00 -16.42 7.76
CA ARG A 14 -6.28 -15.84 7.36
C ARG A 14 -7.39 -16.88 7.49
N VAL A 15 -7.87 -17.05 8.72
CA VAL A 15 -8.85 -18.08 9.11
C VAL A 15 -10.15 -17.51 9.70
N GLN A 16 -10.27 -16.16 9.70
CA GLN A 16 -11.49 -15.47 10.16
C GLN A 16 -12.09 -14.60 9.06
N GLY A 17 -13.41 -14.47 9.03
CA GLY A 17 -14.12 -13.72 7.99
C GLY A 17 -14.04 -14.29 6.57
N VAL A 18 -13.57 -15.52 6.41
CA VAL A 18 -13.30 -16.19 5.12
C VAL A 18 -14.02 -17.52 4.95
N GLY A 19 -15.00 -17.81 5.81
CA GLY A 19 -15.75 -19.08 5.77
C GLY A 19 -14.98 -20.29 6.31
N PHE A 20 -13.93 -20.05 7.10
CA PHE A 20 -13.10 -21.11 7.63
C PHE A 20 -13.90 -22.08 8.52
N ARG A 21 -14.63 -21.57 9.54
CA ARG A 21 -15.45 -22.41 10.44
C ARG A 21 -16.45 -23.31 9.71
N PRO A 22 -17.29 -22.82 8.79
CA PRO A 22 -18.17 -23.67 7.97
C PRO A 22 -17.43 -24.74 7.16
N SER A 23 -16.28 -24.40 6.58
CA SER A 23 -15.49 -25.34 5.81
C SER A 23 -14.86 -26.43 6.66
N VAL A 24 -14.36 -26.07 7.85
CA VAL A 24 -13.87 -27.01 8.88
C VAL A 24 -14.97 -28.00 9.29
N CYS A 25 -16.18 -27.50 9.57
CA CYS A 25 -17.30 -28.35 9.95
C CYS A 25 -17.71 -29.32 8.83
N ARG A 26 -17.74 -28.87 7.55
CA ARG A 26 -18.03 -29.77 6.41
C ARG A 26 -16.96 -30.86 6.27
N MET A 27 -15.70 -30.48 6.29
CA MET A 27 -14.58 -31.43 6.17
C MET A 27 -14.58 -32.47 7.31
N ALA A 28 -14.80 -32.02 8.54
CA ALA A 28 -14.89 -32.94 9.68
C ALA A 28 -16.08 -33.91 9.55
N LYS A 29 -17.23 -33.44 9.07
CA LYS A 29 -18.41 -34.26 8.82
C LYS A 29 -18.18 -35.29 7.72
N GLU A 30 -17.53 -34.92 6.62
CA GLU A 30 -17.18 -35.83 5.52
C GLU A 30 -16.27 -36.96 6.00
N LEU A 31 -15.31 -36.66 6.87
CA LEU A 31 -14.38 -37.62 7.48
C LEU A 31 -14.98 -38.36 8.69
N LYS A 32 -16.24 -38.06 9.06
CA LYS A 32 -16.91 -38.62 10.25
C LYS A 32 -16.13 -38.41 11.54
N LEU A 33 -15.55 -37.21 11.69
CA LEU A 33 -14.88 -36.75 12.91
C LEU A 33 -15.88 -35.97 13.77
N THR A 34 -15.67 -35.95 15.08
CA THR A 34 -16.49 -35.20 16.04
C THR A 34 -15.66 -34.13 16.73
N GLY A 35 -16.30 -33.08 17.27
CA GLY A 35 -15.54 -32.03 17.94
C GLY A 35 -16.19 -30.65 17.86
N THR A 36 -15.37 -29.62 18.07
CA THR A 36 -15.81 -28.22 18.02
C THR A 36 -14.80 -27.35 17.30
N VAL A 37 -15.29 -26.26 16.70
CA VAL A 37 -14.46 -25.20 16.15
C VAL A 37 -14.92 -23.85 16.71
N GLN A 38 -13.96 -23.02 17.15
CA GLN A 38 -14.19 -21.73 17.80
C GLN A 38 -13.17 -20.70 17.37
N ASN A 39 -13.61 -19.45 17.15
CA ASN A 39 -12.68 -18.32 16.98
C ASN A 39 -12.22 -17.82 18.34
N LEU A 40 -10.92 -17.60 18.49
CA LEU A 40 -10.28 -17.05 19.68
C LEU A 40 -9.56 -15.70 19.36
N GLY A 41 -10.23 -14.77 18.72
CA GLY A 41 -9.65 -13.46 18.39
C GLY A 41 -8.60 -13.48 17.27
N GLY A 42 -7.46 -14.14 17.43
CA GLY A 42 -6.37 -14.17 16.43
C GLY A 42 -6.11 -15.54 15.83
N GLU A 43 -6.71 -16.58 16.38
CA GLU A 43 -6.56 -17.96 15.92
C GLU A 43 -7.90 -18.70 15.99
N VAL A 44 -7.98 -19.83 15.32
CA VAL A 44 -9.12 -20.74 15.43
C VAL A 44 -8.70 -21.96 16.23
N GLU A 45 -9.44 -22.25 17.30
CA GLU A 45 -9.27 -23.45 18.09
C GLU A 45 -10.21 -24.54 17.57
N ILE A 46 -9.66 -25.73 17.38
CA ILE A 46 -10.42 -26.92 16.97
C ILE A 46 -10.13 -28.05 17.97
N TYR A 47 -11.17 -28.57 18.61
CA TYR A 47 -11.10 -29.86 19.27
C TYR A 47 -11.63 -30.91 18.31
N ILE A 48 -10.88 -31.98 18.07
CA ILE A 48 -11.22 -32.99 17.09
C ILE A 48 -10.98 -34.39 17.65
N THR A 49 -11.98 -35.27 17.54
CA THR A 49 -11.93 -36.63 18.03
C THR A 49 -12.25 -37.62 16.89
N GLY A 50 -11.44 -38.66 16.78
CA GLY A 50 -11.60 -39.75 15.82
C GLY A 50 -10.31 -40.53 15.59
N ALA A 51 -10.30 -41.38 14.58
CA ALA A 51 -9.11 -42.17 14.18
C ALA A 51 -7.98 -41.23 13.72
N ARG A 52 -6.75 -41.49 14.17
CA ARG A 52 -5.58 -40.62 13.91
C ARG A 52 -5.36 -40.39 12.40
N GLU A 53 -5.51 -41.38 11.56
CA GLU A 53 -5.38 -41.28 10.10
C GLU A 53 -6.38 -40.28 9.49
N LYS A 54 -7.61 -40.22 10.02
CA LYS A 54 -8.63 -39.28 9.58
C LYS A 54 -8.32 -37.87 10.03
N ILE A 55 -7.77 -37.70 11.23
CA ILE A 55 -7.30 -36.40 11.74
C ILE A 55 -6.14 -35.90 10.88
N ASP A 56 -5.20 -36.74 10.50
CA ASP A 56 -4.10 -36.38 9.60
C ASP A 56 -4.61 -35.99 8.19
N THR A 57 -5.62 -36.68 7.68
CA THR A 57 -6.29 -36.33 6.41
C THR A 57 -6.98 -34.97 6.54
N PHE A 58 -7.65 -34.70 7.66
CA PHE A 58 -8.27 -33.42 7.95
C PHE A 58 -7.22 -32.29 7.97
N LEU A 59 -6.07 -32.49 8.61
CA LEU A 59 -4.98 -31.52 8.66
C LEU A 59 -4.38 -31.23 7.28
N CYS A 60 -4.25 -32.23 6.42
CA CYS A 60 -3.86 -32.03 5.03
C CYS A 60 -4.88 -31.16 4.29
N GLY A 61 -6.18 -31.43 4.51
CA GLY A 61 -7.27 -30.64 3.94
C GLY A 61 -7.27 -29.19 4.43
N LEU A 62 -6.96 -28.92 5.72
CA LEU A 62 -6.83 -27.54 6.23
C LEU A 62 -5.74 -26.74 5.48
N LYS A 63 -4.60 -27.37 5.21
CA LYS A 63 -3.48 -26.72 4.49
C LYS A 63 -3.77 -26.48 3.00
N GLN A 64 -4.73 -27.20 2.44
CA GLN A 64 -5.11 -27.12 1.02
C GLN A 64 -6.40 -26.33 0.79
N MET A 65 -6.88 -25.60 1.80
CA MET A 65 -8.10 -24.80 1.66
C MET A 65 -7.98 -23.76 0.56
N GLU A 66 -9.06 -23.60 -0.20
CA GLU A 66 -9.12 -22.61 -1.28
C GLU A 66 -9.13 -21.19 -0.72
N ARG A 67 -8.45 -20.28 -1.43
CA ARG A 67 -8.52 -18.85 -1.12
C ARG A 67 -9.98 -18.36 -1.08
N PRO A 68 -10.35 -17.42 -0.19
CA PRO A 68 -9.45 -16.51 0.54
C PRO A 68 -8.89 -17.05 1.86
N ALA A 69 -9.28 -18.23 2.33
CA ALA A 69 -8.69 -18.85 3.51
C ALA A 69 -7.20 -19.18 3.26
N LEU A 70 -6.37 -18.97 4.27
CA LEU A 70 -4.96 -19.30 4.25
C LEU A 70 -4.55 -19.78 5.64
N VAL A 71 -4.12 -21.03 5.73
CA VAL A 71 -3.59 -21.62 6.97
C VAL A 71 -2.07 -21.53 6.92
N GLU A 72 -1.50 -20.73 7.79
CA GLU A 72 -0.05 -20.52 7.88
C GLU A 72 0.59 -21.48 8.87
N CYS A 73 -0.08 -21.72 10.01
CA CYS A 73 0.43 -22.57 11.06
C CYS A 73 -0.70 -23.37 11.71
N VAL A 74 -0.40 -24.63 12.03
CA VAL A 74 -1.26 -25.49 12.86
C VAL A 74 -0.42 -26.10 13.98
N LYS A 75 -0.75 -25.76 15.23
CA LYS A 75 -0.17 -26.38 16.43
C LYS A 75 -1.08 -27.51 16.87
N ARG A 76 -0.51 -28.67 17.20
CA ARG A 76 -1.23 -29.86 17.64
C ARG A 76 -0.88 -30.16 19.10
N GLU A 77 -1.91 -30.47 19.89
CA GLU A 77 -1.76 -30.94 21.25
C GLU A 77 -2.69 -32.15 21.47
N GLU A 78 -2.16 -33.27 21.86
CA GLU A 78 -2.96 -34.43 22.26
C GLU A 78 -3.65 -34.15 23.60
N ARG A 79 -4.93 -34.49 23.69
CA ARG A 79 -5.78 -34.27 24.87
C ARG A 79 -6.39 -35.59 25.32
N PRO A 80 -6.84 -35.67 26.59
CA PRO A 80 -7.62 -36.84 27.06
C PRO A 80 -8.80 -37.06 26.12
N LEU A 81 -9.08 -38.34 25.82
CA LEU A 81 -10.17 -38.71 24.94
C LEU A 81 -11.49 -38.09 25.39
N THR A 82 -12.03 -37.21 24.58
CA THR A 82 -13.26 -36.45 24.87
C THR A 82 -14.31 -36.83 23.84
N PRO A 83 -15.45 -37.45 24.26
CA PRO A 83 -16.52 -37.77 23.32
C PRO A 83 -17.32 -36.52 22.97
N PHE A 84 -17.50 -36.29 21.68
CA PHE A 84 -18.44 -35.28 21.13
C PHE A 84 -19.53 -36.00 20.34
N SER A 85 -20.78 -35.50 20.42
CA SER A 85 -21.91 -36.06 19.69
C SER A 85 -21.89 -35.76 18.21
N ALA A 86 -21.28 -34.65 17.81
CA ALA A 86 -21.14 -34.19 16.44
C ALA A 86 -19.97 -33.19 16.33
N PHE A 87 -19.67 -32.74 15.11
CA PHE A 87 -18.74 -31.62 14.91
C PHE A 87 -19.55 -30.32 14.76
N THR A 88 -19.32 -29.34 15.64
CA THR A 88 -20.11 -28.11 15.71
C THR A 88 -19.23 -26.87 15.81
N SER A 89 -19.73 -25.76 15.25
CA SER A 89 -19.17 -24.44 15.50
C SER A 89 -19.78 -23.88 16.79
N ILE A 90 -18.95 -23.42 17.70
CA ILE A 90 -19.39 -22.78 18.95
C ILE A 90 -19.11 -21.28 18.89
N PRO A 91 -19.84 -20.46 19.72
CA PRO A 91 -19.68 -19.01 19.72
C PRO A 91 -18.21 -18.57 19.89
N SER A 92 -17.84 -17.47 19.21
CA SER A 92 -16.51 -16.88 19.33
C SER A 92 -16.22 -16.48 20.78
N ARG A 93 -14.95 -16.56 21.18
CA ARG A 93 -14.48 -16.12 22.50
C ARG A 93 -13.38 -15.09 22.29
N GLU A 94 -13.38 -14.05 23.08
CA GLU A 94 -12.29 -13.08 23.13
C GLU A 94 -11.02 -13.76 23.67
N SER A 95 -9.90 -13.46 23.04
CA SER A 95 -8.56 -13.86 23.50
C SER A 95 -7.75 -12.62 23.77
N GLU A 96 -7.16 -12.53 24.94
CA GLU A 96 -6.30 -11.39 25.32
C GLU A 96 -5.01 -11.30 24.48
N ASN A 97 -4.67 -12.33 23.72
CA ASN A 97 -3.33 -12.48 23.17
C ASN A 97 -3.17 -12.26 21.65
N LYS A 98 -4.24 -12.34 20.85
CA LYS A 98 -4.17 -12.12 19.39
C LYS A 98 -5.52 -11.67 18.87
N MET A 99 -5.59 -10.46 18.37
CA MET A 99 -6.77 -9.94 17.69
C MET A 99 -6.48 -9.90 16.19
N PHE A 100 -7.32 -10.49 15.37
CA PHE A 100 -7.19 -10.48 13.93
C PHE A 100 -8.39 -9.76 13.30
N ALA A 101 -8.14 -8.60 12.72
CA ALA A 101 -9.15 -7.88 11.95
C ALA A 101 -9.00 -8.25 10.46
N PRO A 102 -10.04 -8.83 9.84
CA PRO A 102 -9.95 -9.27 8.46
C PRO A 102 -10.00 -8.06 7.48
N ALA A 103 -9.20 -8.12 6.42
CA ALA A 103 -9.24 -7.16 5.33
C ALA A 103 -10.49 -7.33 4.46
N ASP A 104 -10.90 -6.25 3.77
CA ASP A 104 -11.97 -6.31 2.77
C ASP A 104 -11.60 -7.25 1.62
N ILE A 105 -12.53 -8.08 1.22
CA ILE A 105 -12.36 -9.03 0.13
C ILE A 105 -13.26 -8.63 -1.03
N SER A 106 -12.70 -8.53 -2.21
CA SER A 106 -13.45 -8.16 -3.41
C SER A 106 -14.50 -9.21 -3.78
N VAL A 107 -15.54 -8.79 -4.51
CA VAL A 107 -16.63 -9.67 -4.94
C VAL A 107 -16.10 -10.87 -5.72
N CYS A 108 -16.48 -12.07 -5.33
CA CYS A 108 -16.05 -13.33 -5.94
C CYS A 108 -16.83 -13.67 -7.21
N SER A 109 -16.27 -14.55 -8.03
CA SER A 109 -16.86 -15.00 -9.30
C SER A 109 -18.27 -15.61 -9.13
N ALA A 110 -18.51 -16.37 -8.05
CA ALA A 110 -19.83 -16.95 -7.77
C ALA A 110 -20.89 -15.88 -7.46
N CYS A 111 -20.54 -14.84 -6.68
CA CYS A 111 -21.44 -13.69 -6.44
C CYS A 111 -21.70 -12.90 -7.74
N LEU A 112 -20.67 -12.66 -8.55
CA LEU A 112 -20.82 -12.01 -9.86
C LEU A 112 -21.72 -12.82 -10.81
N LYS A 113 -21.62 -14.15 -10.80
CA LYS A 113 -22.48 -15.02 -11.58
C LYS A 113 -23.95 -14.91 -11.14
N GLU A 114 -24.22 -14.99 -9.84
CA GLU A 114 -25.59 -14.83 -9.30
C GLU A 114 -26.18 -13.46 -9.63
N MET A 115 -25.38 -12.40 -9.51
CA MET A 115 -25.80 -11.01 -9.82
C MET A 115 -26.19 -10.83 -11.30
N LYS A 116 -25.64 -11.65 -12.22
CA LYS A 116 -25.94 -11.61 -13.66
C LYS A 116 -27.02 -12.63 -14.07
N THR A 117 -27.41 -13.55 -13.19
CA THR A 117 -28.38 -14.59 -13.52
C THR A 117 -29.80 -14.09 -13.32
N GLN A 118 -30.57 -14.01 -14.42
CA GLN A 118 -31.99 -13.66 -14.36
C GLN A 118 -32.75 -14.68 -13.49
N GLY A 119 -33.71 -14.17 -12.71
CA GLY A 119 -34.49 -14.99 -11.78
C GLY A 119 -33.79 -15.30 -10.46
N ASN A 120 -32.50 -15.00 -10.34
CA ASN A 120 -31.83 -15.06 -9.02
C ASN A 120 -32.29 -13.88 -8.16
N ARG A 121 -32.60 -14.15 -6.89
CA ARG A 121 -33.07 -13.12 -5.93
C ARG A 121 -32.07 -11.98 -5.69
N ARG A 122 -30.81 -12.14 -6.09
CA ARG A 122 -29.76 -11.12 -6.04
C ARG A 122 -29.33 -10.63 -7.43
N CYS A 123 -30.16 -10.89 -8.45
CA CYS A 123 -29.92 -10.34 -9.78
C CYS A 123 -29.85 -8.80 -9.69
N HIS A 124 -28.76 -8.20 -10.23
CA HIS A 124 -28.46 -6.77 -10.17
C HIS A 124 -28.40 -6.16 -8.74
N TYR A 125 -28.15 -6.97 -7.70
CA TYR A 125 -27.95 -6.46 -6.35
C TYR A 125 -26.52 -5.94 -6.14
N PRO A 126 -26.31 -4.60 -6.00
CA PRO A 126 -24.98 -4.00 -6.02
C PRO A 126 -24.13 -4.33 -4.79
N TYR A 127 -24.76 -4.72 -3.67
CA TYR A 127 -24.06 -5.00 -2.40
C TYR A 127 -23.99 -6.50 -2.11
N ILE A 128 -24.00 -7.32 -3.16
CA ILE A 128 -23.92 -8.78 -3.05
C ILE A 128 -22.62 -9.23 -2.39
N SER A 129 -22.72 -10.16 -1.46
CA SER A 129 -21.60 -10.80 -0.78
C SER A 129 -21.92 -12.25 -0.39
N CYS A 130 -20.90 -12.95 0.05
CA CYS A 130 -21.00 -14.26 0.67
C CYS A 130 -19.93 -14.39 1.77
N THR A 131 -19.77 -15.57 2.34
CA THR A 131 -18.77 -15.82 3.37
C THR A 131 -17.32 -15.60 2.88
N ALA A 132 -17.08 -15.83 1.57
CA ALA A 132 -15.75 -15.69 0.97
C ALA A 132 -15.46 -14.31 0.37
N CYS A 133 -16.42 -13.35 0.35
CA CYS A 133 -16.22 -12.03 -0.24
C CYS A 133 -17.08 -10.94 0.42
N GLY A 134 -16.80 -9.68 0.12
CA GLY A 134 -17.52 -8.51 0.62
C GLY A 134 -16.70 -7.70 1.63
N PRO A 135 -17.26 -6.63 2.17
CA PRO A 135 -16.58 -5.76 3.13
C PRO A 135 -16.35 -6.45 4.49
N ARG A 136 -15.26 -6.08 5.15
CA ARG A 136 -14.88 -6.50 6.51
C ARG A 136 -14.39 -5.31 7.31
N TYR A 137 -13.12 -4.91 7.10
CA TYR A 137 -12.48 -3.80 7.79
C TYR A 137 -13.27 -2.49 7.70
N THR A 138 -13.74 -2.15 6.51
CA THR A 138 -14.46 -0.89 6.27
C THR A 138 -15.81 -0.79 6.97
N VAL A 139 -16.39 -1.91 7.38
CA VAL A 139 -17.71 -2.00 8.05
C VAL A 139 -17.64 -2.55 9.48
N LEU A 140 -16.45 -2.88 9.98
CA LEU A 140 -16.25 -3.47 11.29
C LEU A 140 -16.38 -2.41 12.38
N LYS A 141 -17.24 -2.59 13.37
CA LYS A 141 -17.38 -1.75 14.57
C LYS A 141 -16.31 -2.12 15.60
N LYS A 142 -16.25 -3.40 15.94
CA LYS A 142 -15.34 -4.01 16.90
C LYS A 142 -15.11 -5.48 16.58
N LEU A 143 -14.12 -6.09 17.18
CA LEU A 143 -13.87 -7.53 17.11
C LEU A 143 -14.67 -8.26 18.22
N PRO A 144 -15.02 -9.56 18.03
CA PRO A 144 -14.76 -10.38 16.85
C PRO A 144 -15.63 -9.97 15.65
N TYR A 145 -15.22 -10.39 14.41
CA TYR A 145 -15.97 -10.12 13.20
C TYR A 145 -17.22 -11.01 13.13
N ASP A 146 -18.30 -10.54 13.73
CA ASP A 146 -19.63 -11.12 13.68
C ASP A 146 -20.61 -10.02 13.27
N ARG A 147 -21.78 -10.35 12.67
CA ARG A 147 -22.70 -9.38 12.05
C ARG A 147 -23.09 -8.22 12.97
N GLU A 148 -23.39 -8.49 14.23
CA GLU A 148 -23.74 -7.48 15.25
C GLU A 148 -22.61 -6.47 15.51
N ASN A 149 -21.38 -6.87 15.24
CA ASN A 149 -20.17 -6.04 15.35
C ASN A 149 -19.82 -5.32 14.05
N THR A 150 -20.72 -5.27 13.06
CA THR A 150 -20.53 -4.58 11.79
C THR A 150 -21.61 -3.55 11.52
N ALA A 151 -21.41 -2.68 10.52
CA ALA A 151 -22.44 -1.76 10.03
C ALA A 151 -23.66 -2.49 9.45
N PHE A 152 -23.58 -3.81 9.20
CA PHE A 152 -24.71 -4.62 8.73
C PHE A 152 -25.67 -5.05 9.85
N ASP A 153 -25.35 -4.80 11.12
CA ASP A 153 -26.28 -4.90 12.24
C ASP A 153 -27.55 -4.06 12.02
N ALA A 154 -27.41 -2.90 11.38
CA ALA A 154 -28.55 -2.04 10.99
C ALA A 154 -29.48 -2.66 9.92
N TYR A 155 -29.15 -3.83 9.36
CA TYR A 155 -29.87 -4.50 8.29
C TYR A 155 -30.28 -5.92 8.70
N PRO A 156 -31.40 -6.10 9.46
CA PRO A 156 -31.88 -7.43 9.86
C PRO A 156 -32.13 -8.33 8.64
N LEU A 157 -31.70 -9.57 8.73
CA LEU A 157 -31.87 -10.53 7.65
C LEU A 157 -33.36 -10.88 7.45
N CYS A 158 -33.83 -10.92 6.21
CA CYS A 158 -35.12 -11.53 5.89
C CYS A 158 -35.04 -13.06 6.07
N ASP A 159 -36.18 -13.74 6.18
CA ASP A 159 -36.26 -15.19 6.47
C ASP A 159 -35.35 -16.01 5.55
N GLN A 160 -35.40 -15.76 4.24
CA GLN A 160 -34.58 -16.48 3.27
C GLN A 160 -33.08 -16.24 3.45
N CYS A 161 -32.65 -15.00 3.73
CA CYS A 161 -31.25 -14.72 4.03
C CYS A 161 -30.82 -15.32 5.38
N TYR A 162 -31.75 -15.37 6.34
CA TYR A 162 -31.49 -15.99 7.64
C TYR A 162 -31.33 -17.52 7.53
N GLU A 163 -32.16 -18.17 6.70
CA GLU A 163 -31.98 -19.60 6.38
C GLU A 163 -30.63 -19.86 5.72
N GLU A 164 -30.26 -19.08 4.69
CA GLU A 164 -28.92 -19.18 4.05
C GLU A 164 -27.78 -18.95 5.04
N TYR A 165 -27.94 -18.04 6.00
CA TYR A 165 -26.94 -17.71 7.02
C TYR A 165 -26.69 -18.88 7.98
N ARG A 166 -27.72 -19.68 8.29
CA ARG A 166 -27.65 -20.82 9.23
C ARG A 166 -27.36 -22.16 8.55
N ASP A 167 -27.63 -22.30 7.28
CA ASP A 167 -27.41 -23.56 6.56
C ASP A 167 -25.92 -23.80 6.30
N MET A 168 -25.35 -24.79 6.99
CA MET A 168 -23.93 -25.18 6.88
C MET A 168 -23.51 -25.59 5.47
N ASN A 169 -24.48 -25.98 4.61
CA ASN A 169 -24.20 -26.35 3.21
C ASN A 169 -24.29 -25.14 2.27
N ASN A 170 -24.76 -24.00 2.75
CA ASN A 170 -24.89 -22.79 1.96
C ASN A 170 -23.57 -21.99 1.97
N ARG A 171 -23.17 -21.46 0.81
CA ARG A 171 -21.98 -20.61 0.69
C ARG A 171 -22.11 -19.27 1.41
N ARG A 172 -23.24 -18.96 2.02
CA ARG A 172 -23.52 -17.77 2.85
C ARG A 172 -23.60 -18.08 4.34
N CYS A 173 -23.36 -19.33 4.72
CA CYS A 173 -23.32 -19.71 6.12
C CYS A 173 -22.31 -18.85 6.90
N HIS A 174 -22.77 -18.15 7.94
CA HIS A 174 -21.99 -17.18 8.70
C HIS A 174 -21.28 -16.14 7.81
N GLY A 175 -21.94 -15.69 6.74
CA GLY A 175 -21.48 -14.56 5.94
C GLY A 175 -22.00 -13.25 6.56
N GLU A 176 -21.19 -12.57 7.33
CA GLU A 176 -21.64 -11.47 8.23
C GLU A 176 -22.23 -10.28 7.48
N THR A 177 -21.84 -10.08 6.22
CA THR A 177 -22.32 -8.98 5.37
C THR A 177 -23.30 -9.41 4.28
N ILE A 178 -23.86 -10.64 4.37
CA ILE A 178 -24.86 -11.07 3.39
C ILE A 178 -26.13 -10.24 3.49
N ALA A 179 -26.74 -10.02 2.34
CA ALA A 179 -28.01 -9.33 2.21
C ALA A 179 -28.63 -9.61 0.84
N CYS A 180 -29.83 -9.11 0.63
CA CYS A 180 -30.52 -9.10 -0.65
C CYS A 180 -31.31 -7.79 -0.82
N HIS A 181 -32.12 -7.70 -1.88
CA HIS A 181 -32.93 -6.51 -2.15
C HIS A 181 -33.90 -6.14 -1.02
N ASP A 182 -34.38 -7.14 -0.27
CA ASP A 182 -35.40 -6.95 0.76
C ASP A 182 -34.80 -6.51 2.10
N CYS A 183 -33.61 -7.01 2.42
CA CYS A 183 -33.04 -6.85 3.76
C CYS A 183 -31.70 -6.12 3.80
N GLY A 184 -31.14 -5.68 2.69
CA GLY A 184 -29.83 -5.02 2.65
C GLY A 184 -29.87 -3.56 2.26
N PRO A 185 -28.70 -2.94 2.15
CA PRO A 185 -28.57 -1.56 1.68
C PRO A 185 -29.25 -1.37 0.32
N ARG A 186 -29.90 -0.21 0.14
CA ARG A 186 -30.57 0.16 -1.11
C ARG A 186 -29.73 1.16 -1.88
N LEU A 187 -29.69 1.04 -3.20
CA LEU A 187 -29.10 2.06 -4.06
C LEU A 187 -30.02 3.28 -4.09
N LEU A 188 -29.45 4.43 -3.79
CA LEU A 188 -30.09 5.74 -3.79
C LEU A 188 -29.32 6.69 -4.69
N ALA A 189 -29.95 7.76 -5.16
CA ALA A 189 -29.24 8.79 -5.92
C ALA A 189 -29.74 10.20 -5.60
N LYS A 190 -28.84 11.18 -5.74
CA LYS A 190 -29.14 12.60 -5.93
C LYS A 190 -28.75 12.96 -7.35
N MET A 191 -29.67 13.53 -8.13
CA MET A 191 -29.46 13.90 -9.52
C MET A 191 -29.67 15.42 -9.71
N ARG A 192 -28.80 16.07 -10.47
CA ARG A 192 -28.97 17.49 -10.81
C ARG A 192 -30.21 17.71 -11.63
N GLY A 193 -31.01 18.75 -11.27
CA GLY A 193 -32.23 19.11 -12.01
C GLY A 193 -33.45 18.20 -11.78
N SER A 194 -33.31 17.17 -10.95
CA SER A 194 -34.45 16.31 -10.57
C SER A 194 -34.84 16.51 -9.12
N PRO A 195 -36.15 16.39 -8.76
CA PRO A 195 -36.55 16.39 -7.37
C PRO A 195 -35.82 15.31 -6.60
N SER A 196 -35.32 15.63 -5.41
CA SER A 196 -34.42 14.80 -4.61
C SER A 196 -35.00 13.47 -4.10
N ALA A 197 -36.21 13.13 -4.43
CA ALA A 197 -36.89 11.89 -4.05
C ALA A 197 -37.96 11.49 -5.06
N GLY A 198 -37.54 11.14 -6.29
CA GLY A 198 -38.45 10.43 -7.19
C GLY A 198 -38.57 8.96 -6.76
N PRO A 199 -39.69 8.28 -7.06
CA PRO A 199 -39.87 6.85 -6.82
C PRO A 199 -39.11 6.02 -7.86
N TRP A 200 -37.76 6.26 -7.95
CA TRP A 200 -36.90 5.52 -8.87
C TRP A 200 -36.79 4.06 -8.44
N SER A 201 -37.05 3.16 -9.35
CA SER A 201 -36.64 1.77 -9.17
C SER A 201 -35.12 1.64 -9.21
N ARG A 202 -34.58 0.59 -8.65
CA ARG A 202 -33.14 0.30 -8.69
C ARG A 202 -32.63 0.16 -10.12
N GLU A 203 -33.41 -0.50 -10.98
CA GLU A 203 -33.10 -0.69 -12.39
C GLU A 203 -32.97 0.66 -13.11
N GLU A 204 -33.87 1.59 -12.84
CA GLU A 204 -33.82 2.96 -13.38
C GLU A 204 -32.60 3.71 -12.87
N LEU A 205 -32.24 3.57 -11.58
CA LEU A 205 -31.02 4.20 -11.04
C LEU A 205 -29.74 3.64 -11.66
N LEU A 206 -29.66 2.32 -11.83
CA LEU A 206 -28.51 1.69 -12.50
C LEU A 206 -28.43 2.09 -13.98
N GLN A 207 -29.56 2.14 -14.67
CA GLN A 207 -29.59 2.58 -16.06
C GLN A 207 -29.20 4.05 -16.18
N SER A 208 -29.73 4.93 -15.32
CA SER A 208 -29.38 6.34 -15.28
C SER A 208 -27.88 6.55 -15.04
N ALA A 209 -27.27 5.77 -14.14
CA ALA A 209 -25.82 5.84 -13.92
C ALA A 209 -25.02 5.46 -15.19
N LYS A 210 -25.44 4.39 -15.87
CA LYS A 210 -24.83 3.96 -17.14
C LYS A 210 -25.01 5.00 -18.25
N ASP A 211 -26.21 5.56 -18.38
CA ASP A 211 -26.52 6.58 -19.40
C ASP A 211 -25.72 7.86 -19.18
N LEU A 212 -25.62 8.35 -17.93
CA LEU A 212 -24.76 9.49 -17.60
C LEU A 212 -23.30 9.24 -18.00
N LEU A 213 -22.76 8.07 -17.67
CA LEU A 213 -21.40 7.68 -18.08
C LEU A 213 -21.28 7.62 -19.60
N LEU A 214 -22.23 7.02 -20.31
CA LEU A 214 -22.22 6.95 -21.78
C LEU A 214 -22.25 8.33 -22.43
N HIS A 215 -22.95 9.30 -21.85
CA HIS A 215 -22.94 10.70 -22.29
C HIS A 215 -21.66 11.46 -21.91
N GLY A 216 -20.75 10.85 -21.15
CA GLY A 216 -19.48 11.45 -20.74
C GLY A 216 -19.57 12.28 -19.47
N GLU A 217 -20.64 12.13 -18.71
CA GLU A 217 -20.82 12.85 -17.46
C GLU A 217 -19.91 12.28 -16.33
N ILE A 218 -19.65 13.12 -15.32
CA ILE A 218 -18.96 12.72 -14.09
C ILE A 218 -20.02 12.37 -13.06
N ILE A 219 -19.93 11.16 -12.52
CA ILE A 219 -20.77 10.75 -11.39
C ILE A 219 -19.93 10.51 -10.14
N MET A 220 -20.54 10.71 -8.98
CA MET A 220 -19.97 10.36 -7.70
C MET A 220 -20.61 9.08 -7.19
N VAL A 221 -19.82 8.13 -6.72
CA VAL A 221 -20.29 6.78 -6.33
C VAL A 221 -19.73 6.42 -4.96
N LYS A 222 -20.59 5.97 -4.05
CA LYS A 222 -20.17 5.39 -2.78
C LYS A 222 -19.63 3.98 -3.01
N SER A 223 -18.36 3.78 -2.67
CA SER A 223 -17.69 2.49 -2.73
C SER A 223 -17.68 1.76 -1.39
N VAL A 224 -16.82 0.77 -1.25
CA VAL A 224 -16.63 0.03 0.01
C VAL A 224 -15.91 0.89 1.05
N GLY A 225 -14.85 1.60 0.65
CA GLY A 225 -13.98 2.34 1.55
C GLY A 225 -14.07 3.86 1.48
N GLY A 226 -14.99 4.42 0.68
CA GLY A 226 -15.14 5.87 0.51
C GLY A 226 -15.97 6.22 -0.70
N TYR A 227 -16.00 7.50 -1.07
CA TYR A 227 -16.66 7.98 -2.28
C TYR A 227 -15.63 8.16 -3.40
N ASN A 228 -16.02 7.81 -4.61
CA ASN A 228 -15.19 7.92 -5.81
C ASN A 228 -15.89 8.78 -6.88
N LEU A 229 -15.09 9.49 -7.66
CA LEU A 229 -15.51 10.14 -8.88
C LEU A 229 -15.27 9.18 -10.05
N VAL A 230 -16.25 9.04 -10.91
CA VAL A 230 -16.23 8.10 -12.03
C VAL A 230 -16.62 8.83 -13.31
N CYS A 231 -15.85 8.64 -14.38
CA CYS A 231 -16.21 9.04 -15.74
C CYS A 231 -15.69 8.02 -16.75
N ARG A 232 -16.13 8.09 -18.00
CA ARG A 232 -15.58 7.21 -19.04
C ARG A 232 -14.16 7.64 -19.42
N GLY A 233 -13.27 6.65 -19.59
CA GLY A 233 -11.85 6.86 -19.80
C GLY A 233 -11.44 7.05 -21.28
N ASP A 234 -12.35 6.82 -22.22
CA ASP A 234 -12.10 6.94 -23.67
C ASP A 234 -12.46 8.33 -24.24
N ARG A 235 -13.09 9.20 -23.42
CA ARG A 235 -13.47 10.56 -23.81
C ARG A 235 -12.57 11.61 -23.18
N ASP A 236 -11.85 12.36 -24.00
CA ASP A 236 -10.92 13.38 -23.55
C ASP A 236 -11.62 14.49 -22.77
N ASP A 237 -12.76 15.00 -23.25
CA ASP A 237 -13.54 16.03 -22.57
C ASP A 237 -13.99 15.64 -21.15
N ALA A 238 -14.39 14.39 -20.97
CA ALA A 238 -14.79 13.87 -19.65
C ALA A 238 -13.60 13.78 -18.69
N VAL A 239 -12.47 13.24 -19.17
CA VAL A 239 -11.26 13.11 -18.35
C VAL A 239 -10.66 14.47 -18.00
N GLN A 240 -10.65 15.42 -18.94
CA GLN A 240 -10.18 16.80 -18.68
C GLN A 240 -11.06 17.52 -17.66
N ARG A 241 -12.38 17.41 -17.75
CA ARG A 241 -13.29 17.96 -16.72
C ARG A 241 -13.01 17.35 -15.34
N LEU A 242 -12.75 16.03 -15.28
CA LEU A 242 -12.39 15.38 -14.03
C LEU A 242 -11.04 15.88 -13.49
N ARG A 243 -10.04 16.14 -14.34
CA ARG A 243 -8.76 16.73 -13.95
C ARG A 243 -8.93 18.13 -13.33
N ILE A 244 -9.76 18.97 -13.94
CA ILE A 244 -10.08 20.30 -13.42
C ILE A 244 -10.76 20.18 -12.04
N LEU A 245 -11.80 19.34 -11.93
CA LEU A 245 -12.52 19.10 -10.68
C LEU A 245 -11.60 18.64 -9.56
N LYS A 246 -10.66 17.75 -9.85
CA LYS A 246 -9.71 17.18 -8.89
C LYS A 246 -8.51 18.09 -8.62
N GLN A 247 -8.32 19.17 -9.37
CA GLN A 247 -7.09 19.97 -9.40
C GLN A 247 -5.83 19.10 -9.61
N ARG A 248 -5.98 18.04 -10.43
CA ARG A 248 -4.97 17.01 -10.67
C ARG A 248 -4.47 17.10 -12.12
N ARG A 249 -3.40 17.90 -12.36
CA ARG A 249 -2.94 18.22 -13.70
C ARG A 249 -2.41 17.01 -14.48
N ASP A 250 -1.42 16.29 -13.90
CA ASP A 250 -0.62 15.32 -14.67
C ASP A 250 -0.65 13.91 -14.08
N LYS A 251 -0.89 13.74 -12.77
CA LYS A 251 -0.86 12.42 -12.12
C LYS A 251 -1.81 11.44 -12.83
N PRO A 252 -1.33 10.24 -13.27
CA PRO A 252 -2.15 9.26 -13.98
C PRO A 252 -3.39 8.84 -13.20
N PHE A 253 -4.47 8.53 -13.93
CA PHE A 253 -5.66 7.89 -13.38
C PHE A 253 -5.62 6.37 -13.56
N ALA A 254 -6.26 5.64 -12.65
CA ALA A 254 -6.51 4.22 -12.80
C ALA A 254 -7.81 3.98 -13.59
N LEU A 255 -7.85 2.85 -14.31
CA LEU A 255 -8.98 2.42 -15.11
C LEU A 255 -9.61 1.16 -14.53
N LEU A 256 -10.91 1.24 -14.28
CA LEU A 256 -11.77 0.10 -14.02
C LEU A 256 -12.18 -0.52 -15.36
N VAL A 257 -11.96 -1.82 -15.53
CA VAL A 257 -12.40 -2.60 -16.69
C VAL A 257 -13.20 -3.82 -16.26
N ALA A 258 -14.13 -4.29 -17.09
CA ALA A 258 -15.06 -5.35 -16.72
C ALA A 258 -14.38 -6.71 -16.49
N THR A 259 -13.36 -7.03 -17.28
CA THR A 259 -12.69 -8.34 -17.30
C THR A 259 -11.21 -8.21 -17.65
N VAL A 260 -10.44 -9.28 -17.40
CA VAL A 260 -9.04 -9.37 -17.87
C VAL A 260 -8.96 -9.22 -19.41
N GLY A 261 -9.90 -9.80 -20.15
CA GLY A 261 -9.93 -9.66 -21.61
C GLY A 261 -10.10 -8.20 -22.10
N GLU A 262 -10.81 -7.35 -21.32
CA GLU A 262 -10.84 -5.91 -21.62
C GLU A 262 -9.51 -5.23 -21.22
N ALA A 263 -8.86 -5.66 -20.15
CA ALA A 263 -7.53 -5.18 -19.79
C ALA A 263 -6.46 -5.54 -20.82
N GLU A 264 -6.52 -6.75 -21.41
CA GLU A 264 -5.60 -7.22 -22.46
C GLU A 264 -5.67 -6.40 -23.76
N LYS A 265 -6.80 -5.73 -24.03
CA LYS A 265 -6.90 -4.77 -25.13
C LYS A 265 -6.07 -3.50 -24.89
N LEU A 266 -5.86 -3.14 -23.63
CA LEU A 266 -5.16 -1.92 -23.22
C LEU A 266 -3.69 -2.17 -22.89
N CYS A 267 -3.37 -3.34 -22.34
CA CYS A 267 -2.08 -3.65 -21.73
C CYS A 267 -1.55 -5.02 -22.16
N HIS A 268 -0.23 -5.18 -22.08
CA HIS A 268 0.38 -6.49 -22.04
C HIS A 268 0.25 -7.03 -20.61
N ILE A 269 -0.24 -8.25 -20.46
CA ILE A 269 -0.52 -8.86 -19.14
C ILE A 269 0.22 -10.20 -19.07
N SER A 270 1.10 -10.37 -18.07
CA SER A 270 1.71 -11.65 -17.76
C SER A 270 0.75 -12.56 -16.99
N ARG A 271 1.13 -13.80 -16.77
CA ARG A 271 0.35 -14.74 -15.96
C ARG A 271 0.23 -14.27 -14.51
N GLU A 272 1.33 -13.80 -13.93
CA GLU A 272 1.39 -13.30 -12.56
C GLU A 272 0.57 -12.01 -12.40
N GLU A 273 0.62 -11.11 -13.38
CA GLU A 273 -0.20 -9.88 -13.40
C GLU A 273 -1.71 -10.22 -13.51
N LYS A 274 -2.08 -11.24 -14.28
CA LYS A 274 -3.45 -11.74 -14.35
C LYS A 274 -3.90 -12.30 -13.01
N GLU A 275 -3.09 -13.15 -12.39
CA GLU A 275 -3.37 -13.74 -11.06
C GLU A 275 -3.55 -12.62 -10.01
N LEU A 276 -2.77 -11.54 -10.10
CA LEU A 276 -2.86 -10.37 -9.22
C LEU A 276 -4.15 -9.57 -9.46
N LEU A 277 -4.53 -9.33 -10.72
CA LEU A 277 -5.80 -8.66 -11.08
C LEU A 277 -7.02 -9.44 -10.58
N GLU A 278 -6.99 -10.77 -10.66
CA GLU A 278 -8.07 -11.67 -10.25
C GLU A 278 -8.01 -12.06 -8.76
N SER A 279 -6.98 -11.59 -8.04
CA SER A 279 -6.80 -11.90 -6.62
C SER A 279 -8.00 -11.43 -5.76
N PRO A 280 -8.18 -11.96 -4.54
CA PRO A 280 -9.21 -11.52 -3.62
C PRO A 280 -9.14 -10.02 -3.27
N GLN A 281 -7.98 -9.41 -3.38
CA GLN A 281 -7.75 -7.98 -3.15
C GLN A 281 -8.21 -7.12 -4.32
N LYS A 282 -8.07 -7.61 -5.56
CA LYS A 282 -8.29 -6.85 -6.81
C LYS A 282 -7.72 -5.44 -6.71
N PRO A 283 -6.40 -5.31 -6.54
CA PRO A 283 -5.75 -4.00 -6.45
C PRO A 283 -5.70 -3.31 -7.82
N ILE A 284 -5.33 -2.04 -7.82
CA ILE A 284 -4.85 -1.38 -9.04
C ILE A 284 -3.49 -1.99 -9.38
N VAL A 285 -3.38 -2.61 -10.56
CA VAL A 285 -2.12 -3.18 -11.07
C VAL A 285 -1.54 -2.25 -12.13
N LEU A 286 -0.28 -1.85 -11.97
CA LEU A 286 0.45 -1.07 -12.97
C LEU A 286 0.96 -2.01 -14.06
N LEU A 287 0.33 -1.95 -15.24
CA LEU A 287 0.57 -2.83 -16.38
C LEU A 287 1.25 -2.09 -17.53
N LYS A 288 2.08 -2.78 -18.31
CA LYS A 288 2.70 -2.22 -19.51
C LYS A 288 1.66 -1.94 -20.58
N ARG A 289 1.50 -0.65 -20.96
CA ARG A 289 0.53 -0.18 -21.94
C ARG A 289 0.83 -0.71 -23.35
N ARG A 290 -0.22 -1.08 -24.10
CA ARG A 290 -0.12 -1.32 -25.55
C ARG A 290 -0.16 0.02 -26.31
N ARG A 291 0.62 0.17 -27.37
CA ARG A 291 0.61 1.38 -28.19
C ARG A 291 -0.73 1.56 -28.93
N GLU A 292 -1.30 0.46 -29.35
CA GLU A 292 -2.58 0.41 -30.07
C GLU A 292 -3.78 0.77 -29.20
N SER A 293 -3.57 0.90 -27.88
CA SER A 293 -4.64 1.28 -26.93
C SER A 293 -5.04 2.76 -27.01
N MET A 294 -4.27 3.62 -27.67
CA MET A 294 -4.55 5.07 -27.73
C MET A 294 -5.90 5.44 -28.35
N PRO A 295 -6.48 4.69 -29.31
CA PRO A 295 -7.86 4.97 -29.69
C PRO A 295 -8.91 4.55 -28.67
N LEU A 296 -8.54 3.66 -27.71
CA LEU A 296 -9.45 3.08 -26.73
C LEU A 296 -9.51 3.84 -25.40
N ILE A 297 -8.55 4.72 -25.15
CA ILE A 297 -8.46 5.57 -23.95
C ILE A 297 -8.00 6.98 -24.31
N SER A 298 -8.49 7.97 -23.57
CA SER A 298 -8.04 9.36 -23.71
C SER A 298 -6.57 9.51 -23.33
N PRO A 299 -5.77 10.30 -24.08
CA PRO A 299 -4.42 10.69 -23.64
C PRO A 299 -4.40 11.34 -22.26
N ALA A 300 -5.47 12.03 -21.89
CA ALA A 300 -5.58 12.65 -20.57
C ALA A 300 -5.64 11.64 -19.41
N VAL A 301 -5.81 10.34 -19.64
CA VAL A 301 -5.74 9.32 -18.57
C VAL A 301 -4.30 9.15 -18.11
N THR A 302 -3.36 9.02 -19.05
CA THR A 302 -1.94 8.81 -18.77
C THR A 302 -1.07 9.15 -19.97
N GLU A 303 -0.92 10.44 -20.26
CA GLU A 303 -0.14 10.89 -21.42
C GLU A 303 1.35 10.54 -21.30
N LEU A 304 1.86 10.56 -20.06
CA LEU A 304 3.29 10.59 -19.77
C LEU A 304 3.88 9.25 -19.32
N THR A 305 3.09 8.16 -19.23
CA THR A 305 3.60 6.89 -18.68
C THR A 305 3.47 5.71 -19.66
N GLU A 306 4.49 4.85 -19.66
CA GLU A 306 4.45 3.55 -20.34
C GLU A 306 3.61 2.51 -19.58
N SER A 307 3.25 2.82 -18.34
CA SER A 307 2.41 1.97 -17.48
C SER A 307 1.02 2.57 -17.33
N LEU A 308 0.02 1.70 -17.27
CA LEU A 308 -1.38 2.03 -17.03
C LEU A 308 -1.87 1.30 -15.77
N GLY A 309 -2.45 2.04 -14.83
CA GLY A 309 -3.10 1.44 -13.66
C GLY A 309 -4.46 0.87 -14.05
N VAL A 310 -4.64 -0.44 -13.93
CA VAL A 310 -5.88 -1.14 -14.28
C VAL A 310 -6.33 -2.00 -13.12
N PHE A 311 -7.64 -2.07 -12.88
CA PHE A 311 -8.20 -2.97 -11.88
C PHE A 311 -9.56 -3.52 -12.30
N LEU A 312 -9.92 -4.67 -11.75
CA LEU A 312 -11.20 -5.33 -11.93
C LEU A 312 -12.19 -4.89 -10.84
N PRO A 313 -13.52 -5.00 -11.07
CA PRO A 313 -14.52 -4.56 -10.11
C PRO A 313 -14.33 -5.21 -8.72
N PRO A 314 -14.04 -4.44 -7.68
CA PRO A 314 -13.89 -4.96 -6.32
C PRO A 314 -15.23 -5.21 -5.61
N PHE A 315 -16.34 -4.62 -6.08
CA PHE A 315 -17.66 -4.82 -5.51
C PHE A 315 -18.76 -4.74 -6.58
N GLY A 316 -19.98 -5.16 -6.21
CA GLY A 316 -21.05 -5.39 -7.17
C GLY A 316 -21.46 -4.17 -7.98
N LEU A 317 -21.55 -2.97 -7.36
CA LEU A 317 -21.95 -1.77 -8.10
C LEU A 317 -20.96 -1.45 -9.25
N TYR A 318 -19.66 -1.57 -9.00
CA TYR A 318 -18.66 -1.35 -10.06
C TYR A 318 -18.76 -2.41 -11.16
N ALA A 319 -19.09 -3.65 -10.80
CA ALA A 319 -19.31 -4.70 -11.80
C ALA A 319 -20.53 -4.41 -12.68
N LEU A 320 -21.60 -3.82 -12.12
CA LEU A 320 -22.79 -3.39 -12.87
C LEU A 320 -22.50 -2.18 -13.76
N LEU A 321 -21.74 -1.19 -13.27
CA LEU A 321 -21.33 -0.03 -14.08
C LEU A 321 -20.39 -0.45 -15.23
N ALA A 322 -19.46 -1.38 -14.99
CA ALA A 322 -18.53 -1.87 -15.99
C ALA A 322 -19.20 -2.69 -17.14
N GLU A 323 -20.49 -3.04 -17.01
CA GLU A 323 -21.24 -3.71 -18.08
C GLU A 323 -21.36 -2.87 -19.37
N ILE A 324 -21.15 -1.56 -19.31
CA ILE A 324 -21.08 -0.70 -20.50
C ILE A 324 -19.86 -1.04 -21.39
N LYS A 325 -18.91 -1.87 -20.91
CA LYS A 325 -17.70 -2.34 -21.62
C LYS A 325 -16.80 -1.22 -22.15
N ILE A 326 -16.81 -0.09 -21.47
CA ILE A 326 -15.94 1.06 -21.70
C ILE A 326 -15.03 1.18 -20.48
N PRO A 327 -13.71 1.42 -20.64
CA PRO A 327 -12.84 1.70 -19.51
C PRO A 327 -13.32 2.92 -18.73
N LEU A 328 -13.48 2.79 -17.41
CA LEU A 328 -13.92 3.89 -16.55
C LEU A 328 -12.74 4.42 -15.75
N VAL A 329 -12.51 5.72 -15.78
CA VAL A 329 -11.66 6.38 -14.79
C VAL A 329 -12.39 6.35 -13.45
N VAL A 330 -11.73 5.83 -12.43
CA VAL A 330 -12.21 5.85 -11.05
C VAL A 330 -11.12 6.44 -10.16
N THR A 331 -11.48 7.46 -9.39
CA THR A 331 -10.54 8.13 -8.47
C THR A 331 -11.25 8.50 -7.18
N SER A 332 -10.52 8.49 -6.05
CA SER A 332 -11.05 8.91 -4.75
C SER A 332 -11.68 10.31 -4.82
N CYS A 333 -12.77 10.52 -4.12
CA CYS A 333 -13.39 11.84 -3.98
C CYS A 333 -12.71 12.60 -2.84
N ASN A 334 -11.76 13.45 -3.19
CA ASN A 334 -11.00 14.35 -2.31
C ASN A 334 -10.22 15.35 -3.16
N PHE A 335 -9.68 16.40 -2.57
CA PHE A 335 -8.60 17.17 -3.19
C PHE A 335 -7.24 16.50 -2.94
N THR A 336 -6.24 16.91 -3.72
CA THR A 336 -4.87 16.38 -3.57
C THR A 336 -4.35 16.66 -2.15
N GLY A 337 -3.85 15.62 -1.48
CA GLY A 337 -3.33 15.71 -0.10
C GLY A 337 -4.38 15.53 1.00
N GLU A 338 -5.67 15.62 0.70
CA GLU A 338 -6.73 15.32 1.68
C GLU A 338 -7.05 13.82 1.74
N PRO A 339 -7.56 13.29 2.88
CA PRO A 339 -8.06 11.93 2.96
C PRO A 339 -9.33 11.76 2.10
N ILE A 340 -9.60 10.51 1.69
CA ILE A 340 -10.82 10.17 0.93
C ILE A 340 -12.08 10.56 1.72
N ILE A 341 -13.06 11.16 1.04
CA ILE A 341 -14.38 11.40 1.61
C ILE A 341 -15.09 10.06 1.85
N TYR A 342 -15.54 9.82 3.08
CA TYR A 342 -16.24 8.58 3.45
C TYR A 342 -17.52 8.84 4.28
N LYS A 343 -17.64 10.00 4.95
CA LYS A 343 -18.86 10.39 5.65
C LYS A 343 -19.90 10.91 4.66
N GLN A 344 -21.14 10.49 4.82
CA GLN A 344 -22.23 10.85 3.90
C GLN A 344 -22.50 12.36 3.88
N ALA A 345 -22.41 13.03 5.03
CA ALA A 345 -22.61 14.48 5.10
C ALA A 345 -21.55 15.24 4.27
N ASP A 346 -20.28 14.84 4.38
CA ASP A 346 -19.19 15.45 3.62
C ASP A 346 -19.34 15.19 2.11
N ALA A 347 -19.81 13.97 1.75
CA ALA A 347 -20.09 13.61 0.36
C ALA A 347 -21.22 14.45 -0.24
N PHE A 348 -22.28 14.71 0.53
CA PHE A 348 -23.38 15.56 0.10
C PHE A 348 -22.92 17.01 -0.07
N ALA A 349 -22.15 17.55 0.89
CA ALA A 349 -21.59 18.90 0.80
C ALA A 349 -20.66 19.03 -0.44
N PHE A 350 -19.82 18.03 -0.69
CA PHE A 350 -18.96 18.02 -1.87
C PHE A 350 -19.76 17.97 -3.16
N TYR A 351 -20.77 17.13 -3.26
CA TYR A 351 -21.67 17.06 -4.41
C TYR A 351 -22.39 18.39 -4.66
N GLU A 352 -22.98 18.99 -3.63
CA GLU A 352 -23.71 20.26 -3.76
C GLU A 352 -22.81 21.42 -4.23
N SER A 353 -21.55 21.45 -3.77
CA SER A 353 -20.57 22.51 -4.11
C SER A 353 -19.92 22.36 -5.49
N HIS A 354 -20.10 21.24 -6.20
CA HIS A 354 -19.44 20.97 -7.48
C HIS A 354 -20.45 20.63 -8.58
N GLU A 355 -20.88 21.61 -9.33
CA GLU A 355 -21.89 21.48 -10.41
C GLU A 355 -21.49 20.53 -11.54
N SER A 356 -20.19 20.30 -11.73
CA SER A 356 -19.66 19.36 -12.74
C SER A 356 -19.94 17.89 -12.43
N ILE A 357 -20.46 17.56 -11.23
CA ILE A 357 -20.89 16.21 -10.85
C ILE A 357 -22.39 16.10 -11.15
N SER A 358 -22.76 15.28 -12.13
CA SER A 358 -24.15 15.18 -12.60
C SER A 358 -25.05 14.39 -11.66
N ALA A 359 -24.52 13.40 -10.96
CA ALA A 359 -25.25 12.61 -9.99
C ALA A 359 -24.34 12.03 -8.89
N LEU A 360 -24.95 11.78 -7.72
CA LEU A 360 -24.34 11.05 -6.62
C LEU A 360 -25.14 9.78 -6.35
N PHE A 361 -24.53 8.61 -6.52
CA PHE A 361 -25.07 7.29 -6.22
C PHE A 361 -24.51 6.79 -4.89
N TYR A 362 -25.38 6.42 -3.95
CA TYR A 362 -24.99 6.07 -2.59
C TYR A 362 -25.92 5.03 -1.97
N ASP A 363 -25.59 4.57 -0.80
CA ASP A 363 -26.41 3.77 0.11
C ASP A 363 -26.29 4.33 1.53
N GLU A 364 -27.15 3.90 2.43
CA GLU A 364 -27.17 4.38 3.82
C GLU A 364 -26.24 3.58 4.74
N ARG A 365 -25.55 2.55 4.24
CA ARG A 365 -24.56 1.80 5.03
C ARG A 365 -23.43 2.72 5.48
N GLU A 366 -23.07 2.67 6.73
CA GLU A 366 -21.95 3.44 7.26
C GLU A 366 -20.61 2.85 6.78
N ILE A 367 -19.69 3.72 6.40
CA ILE A 367 -18.27 3.39 6.24
C ILE A 367 -17.59 3.80 7.54
N LEU A 368 -17.18 2.83 8.33
CA LEU A 368 -16.59 3.07 9.65
C LEU A 368 -15.11 3.43 9.52
N ARG A 369 -14.39 2.71 8.65
CA ARG A 369 -12.97 2.93 8.36
C ARG A 369 -12.76 3.12 6.86
N PRO A 370 -12.31 4.29 6.44
CA PRO A 370 -12.05 4.51 5.03
C PRO A 370 -10.82 3.73 4.57
N ALA A 371 -10.85 3.29 3.31
CA ALA A 371 -9.75 2.62 2.66
C ALA A 371 -9.72 2.97 1.17
N ASP A 372 -8.65 3.59 0.72
CA ASP A 372 -8.38 3.85 -0.69
C ASP A 372 -7.94 2.55 -1.39
N ASP A 373 -7.92 2.52 -2.73
CA ASP A 373 -7.50 1.34 -3.47
C ASP A 373 -5.99 1.12 -3.37
N SER A 374 -5.56 -0.12 -3.15
CA SER A 374 -4.14 -0.49 -3.17
C SER A 374 -3.57 -0.43 -4.57
N VAL A 375 -2.27 -0.12 -4.67
CA VAL A 375 -1.53 -0.06 -5.94
C VAL A 375 -0.39 -1.05 -5.89
N THR A 376 -0.29 -1.89 -6.91
CA THR A 376 0.67 -2.98 -6.99
C THR A 376 1.25 -3.11 -8.39
N ARG A 377 2.29 -3.89 -8.53
CA ARG A 377 2.84 -4.36 -9.81
C ARG A 377 3.63 -5.65 -9.64
N ILE A 378 4.01 -6.27 -10.73
CA ILE A 378 5.05 -7.29 -10.77
C ILE A 378 6.37 -6.62 -11.14
N ALA A 379 7.40 -6.78 -10.31
CA ALA A 379 8.76 -6.30 -10.56
C ALA A 379 9.76 -7.35 -10.07
N ALA A 380 10.82 -7.57 -10.83
CA ALA A 380 11.86 -8.58 -10.55
C ALA A 380 11.29 -9.99 -10.23
N GLY A 381 10.15 -10.35 -10.85
CA GLY A 381 9.49 -11.64 -10.69
C GLY A 381 8.63 -11.82 -9.44
N ALA A 382 8.41 -10.75 -8.66
CA ALA A 382 7.56 -10.78 -7.46
C ALA A 382 6.53 -9.64 -7.45
N VAL A 383 5.49 -9.79 -6.62
CA VAL A 383 4.56 -8.70 -6.33
C VAL A 383 5.31 -7.61 -5.57
N GLN A 384 5.16 -6.37 -6.00
CA GLN A 384 5.57 -5.19 -5.25
C GLN A 384 4.35 -4.34 -4.94
N ILE A 385 4.09 -4.09 -3.66
CA ILE A 385 3.03 -3.20 -3.20
C ILE A 385 3.61 -1.78 -3.15
N LEU A 386 3.01 -0.85 -3.89
CA LEU A 386 3.39 0.57 -3.89
C LEU A 386 2.51 1.40 -2.96
N ARG A 387 1.28 0.97 -2.74
CA ARG A 387 0.34 1.52 -1.75
C ARG A 387 -0.44 0.39 -1.13
N ARG A 388 -0.34 0.26 0.21
CA ARG A 388 -0.93 -0.83 0.99
C ARG A 388 -2.15 -0.33 1.76
N THR A 389 -3.34 -0.52 1.19
CA THR A 389 -4.63 -0.06 1.74
C THR A 389 -5.70 -1.13 1.58
N ARG A 390 -6.83 -0.88 0.91
CA ARG A 390 -7.94 -1.84 0.75
C ARG A 390 -7.49 -3.21 0.27
N GLY A 391 -7.95 -4.25 0.93
CA GLY A 391 -7.66 -5.65 0.61
C GLY A 391 -6.37 -6.19 1.21
N TYR A 392 -5.50 -5.30 1.75
CA TYR A 392 -4.28 -5.66 2.46
C TYR A 392 -4.32 -5.18 3.93
N MET A 393 -4.84 -3.97 4.19
CA MET A 393 -5.10 -3.52 5.55
C MET A 393 -6.37 -4.19 6.08
N PRO A 394 -6.43 -4.52 7.38
CA PRO A 394 -5.41 -4.41 8.42
C PRO A 394 -4.65 -5.75 8.65
N GLU A 395 -4.50 -6.60 7.64
CA GLU A 395 -3.79 -7.87 7.81
C GLU A 395 -2.36 -7.61 8.30
N PRO A 396 -1.93 -8.28 9.38
CA PRO A 396 -0.58 -8.12 9.88
C PRO A 396 0.44 -8.85 9.00
N VAL A 397 1.70 -8.46 9.14
CA VAL A 397 2.85 -9.23 8.66
C VAL A 397 3.49 -9.87 9.88
N ALA A 398 3.73 -11.19 9.81
CA ALA A 398 4.39 -11.93 10.88
C ALA A 398 5.89 -11.65 10.87
N VAL A 399 6.50 -11.59 12.06
CA VAL A 399 7.94 -11.49 12.27
C VAL A 399 8.39 -12.63 13.19
N GLU A 400 9.64 -13.07 13.07
CA GLU A 400 10.09 -14.27 13.82
C GLU A 400 10.09 -14.09 15.34
N LYS A 401 10.37 -12.89 15.83
CA LYS A 401 10.59 -12.64 17.24
C LYS A 401 9.37 -12.00 17.89
N LYS A 402 8.94 -12.53 19.01
CA LYS A 402 7.97 -11.88 19.88
C LYS A 402 8.64 -10.70 20.58
N GLY A 403 7.97 -9.55 20.55
CA GLY A 403 8.49 -8.32 21.12
C GLY A 403 7.48 -7.56 21.97
N MET A 404 7.85 -6.35 22.34
CA MET A 404 7.00 -5.40 23.05
C MET A 404 5.83 -4.94 22.15
N ARG A 405 4.78 -4.42 22.76
CA ARG A 405 3.71 -3.72 22.04
C ARG A 405 4.21 -2.33 21.69
N VAL A 406 4.35 -2.08 20.40
CA VAL A 406 4.91 -0.85 19.86
C VAL A 406 3.85 -0.11 19.07
N LEU A 407 3.79 1.21 19.22
CA LEU A 407 3.18 2.10 18.26
C LEU A 407 4.29 2.89 17.53
N ALA A 408 4.42 2.71 16.23
CA ALA A 408 5.33 3.45 15.37
C ALA A 408 4.53 4.39 14.47
N LEU A 409 4.94 5.67 14.36
CA LEU A 409 4.18 6.71 13.66
C LEU A 409 4.75 7.11 12.28
N GLY A 410 5.76 6.40 11.78
CA GLY A 410 6.27 6.58 10.42
C GLY A 410 6.98 7.90 10.17
N GLY A 411 6.95 8.35 8.91
CA GLY A 411 7.49 9.62 8.44
C GLY A 411 6.41 10.66 8.15
N GLU A 412 6.82 11.81 7.60
CA GLU A 412 5.92 12.92 7.24
C GLU A 412 5.27 12.73 5.87
N VAL A 413 6.02 12.20 4.91
CA VAL A 413 5.59 11.97 3.54
C VAL A 413 5.00 10.55 3.43
N GLU A 414 3.90 10.38 2.72
CA GLU A 414 3.17 9.09 2.65
C GLU A 414 2.93 8.50 4.05
N PRO A 415 2.30 9.24 4.96
CA PRO A 415 2.23 8.87 6.36
C PRO A 415 1.69 7.45 6.56
N SER A 416 2.33 6.74 7.45
CA SER A 416 1.99 5.39 7.87
C SER A 416 2.12 5.27 9.38
N PHE A 417 1.43 4.30 9.97
CA PHE A 417 1.68 3.89 11.34
C PHE A 417 1.65 2.37 11.44
N ALA A 418 2.25 1.85 12.50
CA ALA A 418 2.26 0.43 12.76
C ALA A 418 2.06 0.14 14.25
N LEU A 419 1.29 -0.91 14.53
CA LEU A 419 1.07 -1.46 15.86
C LEU A 419 1.61 -2.88 15.91
N SER A 420 2.38 -3.21 16.93
CA SER A 420 2.88 -4.57 17.13
C SER A 420 2.27 -5.25 18.34
N VAL A 421 2.06 -6.54 18.23
CA VAL A 421 1.66 -7.44 19.33
C VAL A 421 2.20 -8.84 19.08
N ASN A 422 2.93 -9.38 20.05
CA ASN A 422 3.60 -10.67 19.93
C ASN A 422 4.58 -10.73 18.75
N ASP A 423 4.29 -11.57 17.77
CA ASP A 423 5.03 -11.80 16.53
C ASP A 423 4.35 -11.19 15.30
N LEU A 424 3.42 -10.24 15.49
CA LEU A 424 2.64 -9.62 14.42
C LEU A 424 2.83 -8.09 14.41
N ILE A 425 2.99 -7.52 13.23
CA ILE A 425 2.99 -6.08 13.02
C ILE A 425 1.86 -5.70 12.06
N TYR A 426 0.94 -4.90 12.54
CA TYR A 426 -0.17 -4.31 11.80
C TYR A 426 0.26 -2.96 11.27
N SER A 427 0.23 -2.76 9.95
CA SER A 427 0.66 -1.51 9.32
C SER A 427 -0.45 -0.90 8.47
N ALA A 428 -0.66 0.40 8.64
CA ALA A 428 -1.59 1.20 7.86
C ALA A 428 -0.85 2.33 7.14
N GLN A 429 -1.15 2.51 5.87
CA GLN A 429 -0.76 3.68 5.10
C GLN A 429 -1.96 4.63 4.99
N VAL A 430 -1.72 5.91 5.24
CA VAL A 430 -2.74 6.98 5.18
C VAL A 430 -2.41 7.90 4.01
N PRO A 431 -3.00 7.70 2.82
CA PRO A 431 -2.67 8.49 1.63
C PRO A 431 -3.16 9.94 1.76
N SER A 432 -2.44 10.75 2.52
CA SER A 432 -2.76 12.15 2.79
C SER A 432 -1.49 12.94 3.11
N ASP A 433 -1.59 14.25 3.16
CA ASP A 433 -0.51 15.18 3.50
C ASP A 433 -0.73 15.72 4.93
N LEU A 434 0.13 15.34 5.88
CA LEU A 434 -0.03 15.69 7.30
C LEU A 434 0.17 17.17 7.57
N THR A 435 0.70 17.95 6.64
CA THR A 435 0.76 19.42 6.77
C THR A 435 -0.63 20.07 6.74
N LEU A 436 -1.65 19.34 6.26
CA LEU A 436 -3.04 19.75 6.28
C LEU A 436 -3.70 19.35 7.60
N GLU A 437 -4.29 20.29 8.32
CA GLU A 437 -4.96 20.04 9.62
C GLU A 437 -5.99 18.90 9.56
N LYS A 438 -6.80 18.83 8.50
CA LYS A 438 -7.77 17.75 8.29
C LYS A 438 -7.10 16.38 8.21
N SER A 439 -5.95 16.30 7.54
CA SER A 439 -5.20 15.05 7.33
C SER A 439 -4.54 14.60 8.63
N SER A 440 -3.95 15.52 9.38
CA SER A 440 -3.35 15.28 10.68
C SER A 440 -4.41 14.82 11.71
N ALA A 441 -5.56 15.50 11.76
CA ALA A 441 -6.68 15.08 12.62
C ALA A 441 -7.24 13.70 12.23
N PHE A 442 -7.31 13.40 10.94
CA PHE A 442 -7.72 12.09 10.44
C PHE A 442 -6.72 10.99 10.83
N TYR A 443 -5.42 11.24 10.67
CA TYR A 443 -4.35 10.33 11.04
C TYR A 443 -4.42 9.96 12.53
N ARG A 444 -4.46 10.96 13.44
CA ARG A 444 -4.58 10.73 14.89
C ARG A 444 -5.78 9.89 15.26
N ARG A 445 -6.95 10.20 14.66
CA ARG A 445 -8.16 9.42 14.91
C ARG A 445 -8.02 7.97 14.43
N LEU A 446 -7.37 7.73 13.28
CA LEU A 446 -7.20 6.38 12.76
C LEU A 446 -6.24 5.56 13.64
N VAL A 447 -5.18 6.18 14.17
CA VAL A 447 -4.28 5.54 15.16
C VAL A 447 -5.08 5.11 16.38
N ALA A 448 -5.82 6.01 17.02
CA ALA A 448 -6.63 5.70 18.20
C ALA A 448 -7.70 4.61 17.92
N ASP A 449 -8.34 4.66 16.75
CA ASP A 449 -9.32 3.65 16.32
C ASP A 449 -8.69 2.26 16.16
N TRP A 450 -7.43 2.17 15.72
CA TRP A 450 -6.73 0.90 15.62
C TRP A 450 -6.26 0.36 16.98
N GLU A 451 -5.83 1.24 17.90
CA GLU A 451 -5.52 0.84 19.29
C GLU A 451 -6.76 0.24 19.94
N GLU A 452 -7.93 0.87 19.78
CA GLU A 452 -9.21 0.37 20.27
C GLU A 452 -9.61 -0.94 19.59
N LEU A 453 -9.59 -0.99 18.23
CA LEU A 453 -10.00 -2.15 17.45
C LEU A 453 -9.17 -3.40 17.76
N LEU A 454 -7.86 -3.24 17.92
CA LEU A 454 -6.92 -4.34 18.14
C LEU A 454 -6.69 -4.60 19.65
N HIS A 455 -7.29 -3.80 20.53
CA HIS A 455 -7.06 -3.82 21.99
C HIS A 455 -5.57 -3.77 22.35
N ILE A 456 -4.81 -2.90 21.66
CA ILE A 456 -3.37 -2.73 21.88
C ILE A 456 -3.13 -1.39 22.58
N SER A 457 -2.60 -1.47 23.81
CA SER A 457 -1.99 -0.30 24.47
C SER A 457 -0.48 -0.45 24.32
N PRO A 458 0.21 0.50 23.67
CA PRO A 458 1.66 0.38 23.44
C PRO A 458 2.45 0.48 24.74
N ASP A 459 3.53 -0.30 24.83
CA ASP A 459 4.52 -0.21 25.91
C ASP A 459 5.61 0.82 25.57
N ILE A 460 5.73 1.18 24.31
CA ILE A 460 6.74 2.10 23.76
C ILE A 460 6.25 2.71 22.44
N LEU A 461 6.60 3.97 22.22
CA LEU A 461 6.40 4.64 20.94
C LEU A 461 7.72 4.70 20.16
N VAL A 462 7.61 4.68 18.81
CA VAL A 462 8.77 4.85 17.92
C VAL A 462 8.42 5.88 16.86
N CYS A 463 9.34 6.80 16.58
CA CYS A 463 9.19 7.82 15.56
C CYS A 463 10.46 8.01 14.74
N ASP A 464 10.37 8.82 13.71
CA ASP A 464 11.53 9.26 12.93
C ASP A 464 12.46 10.14 13.77
N LEU A 465 13.76 10.08 13.45
CA LEU A 465 14.79 10.91 14.07
C LEU A 465 14.63 12.41 13.75
N HIS A 466 13.84 12.76 12.72
CA HIS A 466 13.64 14.13 12.30
C HIS A 466 12.91 14.95 13.38
N PRO A 467 13.52 16.04 13.91
CA PRO A 467 13.00 16.72 15.10
C PRO A 467 11.67 17.43 14.89
N CYS A 468 11.40 17.86 13.64
CA CYS A 468 10.26 18.73 13.30
C CYS A 468 9.15 18.00 12.51
N TYR A 469 9.22 16.68 12.34
CA TYR A 469 8.10 15.96 11.72
C TYR A 469 6.87 15.98 12.64
N THR A 470 5.70 16.22 12.04
CA THR A 470 4.40 16.15 12.73
C THR A 470 4.23 14.82 13.47
N THR A 471 4.64 13.71 12.84
CA THR A 471 4.58 12.38 13.44
C THR A 471 5.50 12.23 14.66
N ALA A 472 6.68 12.84 14.65
CA ALA A 472 7.60 12.84 15.78
C ALA A 472 7.08 13.69 16.94
N GLU A 473 6.47 14.84 16.66
CA GLU A 473 5.83 15.69 17.67
C GLU A 473 4.64 14.96 18.32
N GLU A 474 3.77 14.36 17.52
CA GLU A 474 2.62 13.57 18.00
C GLU A 474 3.10 12.36 18.83
N SER A 475 4.18 11.68 18.44
CA SER A 475 4.77 10.59 19.24
C SER A 475 5.19 11.07 20.63
N ARG A 476 5.91 12.17 20.71
CA ARG A 476 6.35 12.73 22.01
C ARG A 476 5.18 13.18 22.89
N LYS A 477 4.12 13.72 22.28
CA LYS A 477 2.91 14.13 22.98
C LYS A 477 2.14 12.93 23.51
N LEU A 478 1.86 11.95 22.65
CA LEU A 478 1.13 10.73 23.00
C LEU A 478 1.88 9.91 24.06
N ALA A 479 3.23 9.82 23.95
CA ALA A 479 4.04 9.14 24.95
C ALA A 479 3.94 9.74 26.36
N LYS A 480 3.84 11.09 26.47
CA LYS A 480 3.58 11.75 27.74
C LYS A 480 2.19 11.44 28.28
N GLU A 481 1.19 11.38 27.41
CA GLU A 481 -0.20 11.07 27.78
C GLU A 481 -0.32 9.63 28.30
N LEU A 482 0.41 8.70 27.67
CA LEU A 482 0.41 7.26 28.02
C LEU A 482 1.43 6.87 29.08
N ASP A 483 2.32 7.79 29.49
CA ASP A 483 3.45 7.51 30.41
C ASP A 483 4.37 6.38 29.92
N VAL A 484 4.74 6.40 28.63
CA VAL A 484 5.60 5.40 27.99
C VAL A 484 6.82 6.07 27.31
N PRO A 485 7.94 5.33 27.14
CA PRO A 485 9.11 5.88 26.46
C PRO A 485 8.90 6.07 24.95
N VAL A 486 9.70 6.99 24.35
CA VAL A 486 9.80 7.19 22.89
C VAL A 486 11.20 6.79 22.46
N LEU A 487 11.29 6.06 21.34
CA LEU A 487 12.54 5.82 20.61
C LEU A 487 12.51 6.56 19.28
N GLU A 488 13.65 7.09 18.90
CA GLU A 488 13.88 7.73 17.60
C GLU A 488 14.72 6.80 16.73
N VAL A 489 14.28 6.58 15.48
CA VAL A 489 14.97 5.72 14.52
C VAL A 489 15.38 6.56 13.30
N GLN A 490 16.64 6.41 12.88
CA GLN A 490 17.10 7.07 11.67
C GLN A 490 16.30 6.58 10.46
N HIS A 491 15.84 7.50 9.61
CA HIS A 491 14.90 7.28 8.53
C HIS A 491 15.28 6.10 7.59
N HIS A 492 16.49 6.15 7.02
CA HIS A 492 16.98 5.12 6.09
C HIS A 492 17.26 3.78 6.77
N HIS A 493 17.60 3.81 8.06
CA HIS A 493 17.68 2.61 8.86
C HIS A 493 16.27 1.98 9.04
N GLY A 494 15.23 2.80 9.25
CA GLY A 494 13.85 2.32 9.27
C GLY A 494 13.44 1.60 7.98
N HIS A 495 13.82 2.13 6.81
CA HIS A 495 13.64 1.45 5.52
C HIS A 495 14.39 0.12 5.43
N ALA A 496 15.65 0.07 5.87
CA ALA A 496 16.42 -1.16 5.91
C ALA A 496 15.74 -2.22 6.80
N LEU A 497 15.35 -1.83 8.02
CA LEU A 497 14.67 -2.69 8.98
C LEU A 497 13.33 -3.22 8.45
N SER A 498 12.61 -2.46 7.61
CA SER A 498 11.36 -2.92 7.02
C SER A 498 11.56 -4.14 6.12
N VAL A 499 12.64 -4.16 5.32
CA VAL A 499 12.99 -5.31 4.47
C VAL A 499 13.52 -6.47 5.31
N MET A 500 14.40 -6.18 6.29
CA MET A 500 14.94 -7.22 7.17
C MET A 500 13.82 -7.96 7.91
N ALA A 501 12.87 -7.23 8.47
CA ALA A 501 11.74 -7.80 9.19
C ALA A 501 10.78 -8.56 8.27
N GLU A 502 10.47 -8.03 7.09
CA GLU A 502 9.58 -8.66 6.10
C GLU A 502 10.10 -10.03 5.63
N HIS A 503 11.42 -10.12 5.46
CA HIS A 503 12.08 -11.32 4.93
C HIS A 503 12.79 -12.17 5.99
N HIS A 504 12.57 -11.86 7.27
CA HIS A 504 13.18 -12.59 8.39
C HIS A 504 14.71 -12.71 8.26
N LEU A 505 15.36 -11.59 7.91
CA LEU A 505 16.80 -11.56 7.71
C LEU A 505 17.52 -11.31 9.04
N ASP A 506 18.32 -12.26 9.44
CA ASP A 506 19.27 -12.13 10.54
C ASP A 506 20.69 -11.93 10.02
N GLY A 507 21.51 -11.21 10.78
CA GLY A 507 22.93 -11.00 10.47
C GLY A 507 23.19 -9.82 9.54
N LYS A 508 24.42 -9.78 9.01
CA LYS A 508 24.97 -8.64 8.30
C LYS A 508 24.46 -8.53 6.87
N CYS A 509 23.96 -7.36 6.50
CA CYS A 509 23.52 -7.08 5.13
C CYS A 509 23.96 -5.69 4.67
N LEU A 510 24.12 -5.51 3.36
CA LEU A 510 24.28 -4.21 2.73
C LEU A 510 22.88 -3.67 2.36
N ALA A 511 22.46 -2.62 3.03
CA ALA A 511 21.23 -1.91 2.69
C ALA A 511 21.53 -0.76 1.73
N VAL A 512 20.97 -0.83 0.53
CA VAL A 512 20.96 0.24 -0.46
C VAL A 512 19.64 0.96 -0.32
N ILE A 513 19.68 2.17 0.25
CA ILE A 513 18.47 2.95 0.54
C ILE A 513 18.50 4.21 -0.31
N PHE A 514 17.71 4.18 -1.41
CA PHE A 514 17.59 5.29 -2.33
C PHE A 514 16.26 5.98 -2.19
N ASP A 515 16.29 7.22 -1.72
CA ASP A 515 15.09 7.97 -1.36
C ASP A 515 15.18 9.45 -1.75
N GLY A 516 14.06 10.14 -1.52
CA GLY A 516 13.94 11.58 -1.73
C GLY A 516 14.58 12.41 -0.64
N THR A 517 14.26 12.11 0.61
CA THR A 517 14.72 12.87 1.78
C THR A 517 14.58 12.04 3.05
N GLY A 518 15.58 12.11 3.92
CA GLY A 518 15.52 11.62 5.29
C GLY A 518 16.57 12.33 6.13
N PHE A 519 16.33 12.49 7.43
CA PHE A 519 17.22 13.18 8.34
C PHE A 519 18.42 12.30 8.70
N GLY A 520 19.63 12.76 8.36
CA GLY A 520 20.88 12.09 8.65
C GLY A 520 21.32 12.26 10.10
N THR A 521 22.10 11.30 10.62
CA THR A 521 22.71 11.39 11.97
C THR A 521 23.74 12.51 12.07
N ASP A 522 24.20 13.04 10.93
CA ASP A 522 25.13 14.16 10.81
C ASP A 522 24.43 15.52 10.61
N GLY A 523 23.09 15.56 10.75
CA GLY A 523 22.28 16.76 10.55
C GLY A 523 22.11 17.19 9.09
N THR A 524 22.53 16.35 8.12
CA THR A 524 22.34 16.59 6.69
C THR A 524 21.11 15.83 6.15
N VAL A 525 20.69 16.13 4.94
CA VAL A 525 19.62 15.39 4.25
C VAL A 525 20.24 14.20 3.51
N TRP A 526 19.89 13.00 3.95
CA TRP A 526 20.27 11.77 3.29
C TRP A 526 19.24 11.35 2.24
N GLY A 527 19.61 10.37 1.38
CA GLY A 527 18.70 9.79 0.40
C GLY A 527 19.38 8.97 -0.69
N GLY A 528 20.71 8.84 -0.70
CA GLY A 528 21.43 7.98 -1.62
C GLY A 528 22.44 7.12 -0.87
N GLU A 529 21.97 6.27 0.06
CA GLU A 529 22.76 5.70 1.13
C GLU A 529 23.08 4.21 0.94
N PHE A 530 24.28 3.84 1.38
CA PHE A 530 24.72 2.47 1.53
C PHE A 530 25.02 2.24 3.02
N LEU A 531 24.18 1.45 3.67
CA LEU A 531 24.28 1.16 5.10
C LEU A 531 24.65 -0.31 5.29
N LEU A 532 25.65 -0.57 6.10
CA LEU A 532 25.97 -1.91 6.55
C LEU A 532 25.19 -2.16 7.83
N CYS A 533 24.11 -2.93 7.73
CA CYS A 533 23.20 -3.22 8.82
C CYS A 533 23.51 -4.58 9.45
N GLU A 534 23.45 -4.65 10.76
CA GLU A 534 23.55 -5.88 11.54
C GLU A 534 22.62 -5.76 12.76
N ASP A 535 21.64 -6.64 12.86
CA ASP A 535 20.57 -6.55 13.85
C ASP A 535 19.86 -5.17 13.81
N ARG A 536 20.01 -4.37 14.85
CA ARG A 536 19.43 -3.03 15.00
C ARG A 536 20.45 -1.89 14.88
N SER A 537 21.63 -2.21 14.45
CA SER A 537 22.71 -1.24 14.25
C SER A 537 22.99 -1.04 12.77
N PHE A 538 23.57 0.09 12.43
CA PHE A 538 24.06 0.34 11.09
C PHE A 538 25.32 1.19 11.09
N ILE A 539 26.11 1.03 10.04
CA ILE A 539 27.24 1.89 9.71
C ILE A 539 27.06 2.40 8.30
N ARG A 540 27.19 3.70 8.09
CA ARG A 540 27.21 4.32 6.77
C ARG A 540 28.53 4.00 6.08
N VAL A 541 28.50 3.19 5.03
CA VAL A 541 29.70 2.76 4.29
C VAL A 541 29.83 3.43 2.92
N GLY A 542 28.76 4.06 2.44
CA GLY A 542 28.79 4.81 1.19
C GLY A 542 27.57 5.70 1.03
N ALA A 543 27.68 6.67 0.12
CA ALA A 543 26.57 7.53 -0.28
C ALA A 543 26.83 8.22 -1.63
N VAL A 544 25.77 8.77 -2.23
CA VAL A 544 25.92 9.84 -3.21
C VAL A 544 26.61 11.03 -2.52
N LYS A 545 27.57 11.68 -3.20
CA LYS A 545 28.31 12.79 -2.62
C LYS A 545 27.36 13.93 -2.21
N PRO A 546 27.35 14.35 -0.94
CA PRO A 546 26.49 15.42 -0.49
C PRO A 546 26.84 16.77 -1.14
N ILE A 547 25.90 17.41 -1.77
CA ILE A 547 26.03 18.75 -2.35
C ILE A 547 25.20 19.78 -1.60
N SER A 548 25.52 21.07 -1.77
CA SER A 548 24.67 22.14 -1.22
C SER A 548 23.44 22.33 -2.07
N MET A 549 22.26 22.05 -1.50
CA MET A 549 20.95 22.30 -2.10
C MET A 549 20.31 23.54 -1.50
N ILE A 550 19.61 24.33 -2.31
CA ILE A 550 18.89 25.51 -1.85
C ILE A 550 17.40 25.22 -1.59
N SER A 551 16.78 25.98 -0.71
CA SER A 551 15.31 26.05 -0.52
C SER A 551 14.62 24.79 0.02
N GLY A 552 15.28 23.92 0.78
CA GLY A 552 14.62 22.83 1.51
C GLY A 552 13.53 22.11 0.72
N ASP A 553 12.31 22.06 1.24
CA ASP A 553 11.15 21.35 0.66
C ASP A 553 10.73 21.85 -0.73
N GLU A 554 10.97 23.11 -1.06
CA GLU A 554 10.66 23.59 -2.40
C GLU A 554 11.54 22.96 -3.48
N SER A 555 12.74 22.49 -3.15
CA SER A 555 13.61 21.77 -4.10
C SER A 555 12.99 20.45 -4.53
N VAL A 556 12.12 19.85 -3.71
CA VAL A 556 11.36 18.63 -4.04
C VAL A 556 10.35 18.90 -5.16
N ARG A 557 9.73 20.08 -5.15
CA ARG A 557 8.74 20.48 -6.17
C ARG A 557 9.39 21.09 -7.42
N GLN A 558 10.60 21.65 -7.31
CA GLN A 558 11.26 22.41 -8.36
C GLN A 558 12.55 21.72 -8.83
N ALA A 559 12.43 20.74 -9.72
CA ALA A 559 13.53 19.93 -10.25
C ALA A 559 14.68 20.77 -10.85
N TRP A 560 14.36 21.93 -11.46
CA TRP A 560 15.36 22.88 -11.98
C TRP A 560 16.32 23.39 -10.89
N LYS A 561 15.85 23.54 -9.63
CA LYS A 561 16.74 23.94 -8.52
C LYS A 561 17.78 22.85 -8.25
N SER A 562 17.34 21.60 -8.21
CA SER A 562 18.24 20.45 -8.06
C SER A 562 19.28 20.42 -9.16
N LEU A 563 18.87 20.59 -10.42
CA LEU A 563 19.80 20.67 -11.55
C LEU A 563 20.83 21.79 -11.36
N LEU A 564 20.40 23.03 -11.10
CA LEU A 564 21.32 24.16 -10.96
C LEU A 564 22.28 23.97 -9.77
N CYS A 565 21.84 23.40 -8.66
CA CYS A 565 22.73 23.09 -7.54
C CYS A 565 23.82 22.06 -7.94
N HIS A 566 23.47 21.02 -8.71
CA HIS A 566 24.43 20.06 -9.23
C HIS A 566 25.41 20.70 -10.22
N LEU A 567 24.95 21.54 -11.13
CA LEU A 567 25.83 22.25 -12.07
C LEU A 567 26.80 23.21 -11.36
N VAL A 568 26.31 23.93 -10.33
CA VAL A 568 27.19 24.79 -9.48
C VAL A 568 28.23 23.95 -8.75
N HIS A 569 27.84 22.79 -8.19
CA HIS A 569 28.77 21.86 -7.54
C HIS A 569 29.84 21.35 -8.51
N SER A 570 29.46 21.03 -9.74
CA SER A 570 30.39 20.50 -10.77
C SER A 570 31.17 21.57 -11.51
N GLY A 571 30.95 22.86 -11.22
CA GLY A 571 31.63 23.96 -11.90
C GLY A 571 31.20 24.18 -13.35
N ILE A 572 30.05 23.61 -13.76
CA ILE A 572 29.54 23.68 -15.13
C ILE A 572 28.70 24.94 -15.29
N PRO A 573 28.99 25.83 -16.27
CA PRO A 573 28.18 27.01 -16.52
C PRO A 573 26.78 26.63 -17.06
N SER A 574 25.84 27.48 -16.77
CA SER A 574 24.44 27.33 -17.26
C SER A 574 23.92 28.65 -17.81
N ASP A 575 23.24 28.60 -18.94
CA ASP A 575 22.59 29.76 -19.57
C ASP A 575 21.24 30.13 -18.91
N ASP A 576 20.80 29.34 -17.91
CA ASP A 576 19.59 29.64 -17.15
C ASP A 576 19.77 30.95 -16.36
N LYS A 577 18.87 31.90 -16.56
CA LYS A 577 18.90 33.22 -15.88
C LYS A 577 18.90 33.10 -14.34
N ARG A 578 18.40 31.98 -13.81
CA ARG A 578 18.34 31.67 -12.36
C ARG A 578 19.70 31.19 -11.81
N ALA A 579 20.62 30.73 -12.67
CA ALA A 579 21.89 30.12 -12.25
C ALA A 579 22.76 31.05 -11.41
N ALA A 580 22.79 32.34 -11.72
CA ALA A 580 23.56 33.34 -10.97
C ALA A 580 23.06 33.46 -9.53
N VAL A 581 21.74 33.44 -9.32
CA VAL A 581 21.12 33.53 -7.98
C VAL A 581 21.40 32.25 -7.20
N VAL A 582 21.27 31.07 -7.83
CA VAL A 582 21.56 29.79 -7.17
C VAL A 582 23.04 29.72 -6.76
N LYS A 583 23.95 30.14 -7.66
CA LYS A 583 25.40 30.17 -7.37
C LYS A 583 25.71 31.09 -6.18
N ALA A 584 25.11 32.29 -6.14
CA ALA A 584 25.29 33.22 -5.04
C ALA A 584 24.72 32.68 -3.71
N ALA A 585 23.56 32.05 -3.74
CA ALA A 585 22.93 31.45 -2.56
C ALA A 585 23.78 30.29 -2.01
N VAL A 586 24.28 29.40 -2.90
CA VAL A 586 25.17 28.28 -2.52
C VAL A 586 26.49 28.81 -1.94
N ALA A 587 27.09 29.80 -2.58
CA ALA A 587 28.37 30.39 -2.11
C ALA A 587 28.22 31.12 -0.77
N GLY A 588 27.06 31.78 -0.54
CA GLY A 588 26.75 32.50 0.69
C GLY A 588 26.13 31.63 1.80
N GLY A 589 25.87 30.37 1.56
CA GLY A 589 25.20 29.47 2.52
C GLY A 589 23.75 29.87 2.83
N LEU A 590 23.10 30.64 1.93
CA LEU A 590 21.76 31.18 2.17
C LEU A 590 20.68 30.12 1.89
N ASN A 591 19.94 29.74 2.94
CA ASN A 591 18.89 28.72 2.88
C ASN A 591 19.36 27.44 2.15
N THR A 592 20.55 26.94 2.55
CA THR A 592 21.17 25.75 1.96
C THR A 592 21.25 24.63 2.97
N VAL A 593 21.11 23.40 2.48
CA VAL A 593 21.34 22.17 3.24
C VAL A 593 22.24 21.25 2.43
N LYS A 594 23.11 20.48 3.09
CA LYS A 594 23.85 19.41 2.44
C LYS A 594 22.93 18.22 2.19
N SER A 595 22.93 17.68 0.96
CA SER A 595 22.05 16.56 0.61
C SER A 595 22.76 15.55 -0.29
N SER A 596 22.61 14.26 0.06
CA SER A 596 22.99 13.10 -0.73
C SER A 596 21.80 12.46 -1.47
N SER A 597 20.67 13.16 -1.60
CA SER A 597 19.42 12.64 -2.12
C SER A 597 19.51 12.07 -3.53
N MET A 598 19.23 10.77 -3.67
CA MET A 598 19.10 10.11 -4.96
C MET A 598 17.87 10.63 -5.71
N GLY A 599 16.73 10.85 -5.02
CA GLY A 599 15.53 11.39 -5.64
C GLY A 599 15.74 12.76 -6.27
N ARG A 600 16.49 13.66 -5.61
CA ARG A 600 16.85 14.99 -6.17
C ARG A 600 17.81 14.86 -7.35
N LEU A 601 18.65 13.83 -7.38
CA LEU A 601 19.51 13.54 -8.53
C LEU A 601 18.67 13.08 -9.74
N PHE A 602 17.69 12.20 -9.55
CA PHE A 602 16.73 11.82 -10.59
C PHE A 602 15.97 13.04 -11.13
N ASP A 603 15.52 13.94 -10.25
CA ASP A 603 14.85 15.19 -10.64
C ASP A 603 15.77 16.09 -11.48
N ALA A 604 17.03 16.23 -11.06
CA ALA A 604 18.02 17.03 -11.77
C ALA A 604 18.32 16.50 -13.18
N VAL A 605 18.48 15.17 -13.33
CA VAL A 605 18.69 14.55 -14.65
C VAL A 605 17.45 14.70 -15.53
N SER A 606 16.26 14.55 -15.00
CA SER A 606 15.01 14.78 -15.71
C SER A 606 14.92 16.23 -16.25
N ALA A 607 15.28 17.21 -15.42
CA ALA A 607 15.31 18.61 -15.80
C ALA A 607 16.41 18.90 -16.85
N ALA A 608 17.61 18.31 -16.70
CA ALA A 608 18.71 18.45 -17.67
C ALA A 608 18.32 17.96 -19.07
N LEU A 609 17.56 16.86 -19.13
CA LEU A 609 17.03 16.32 -20.38
C LEU A 609 15.79 17.10 -20.90
N GLY A 610 15.35 18.14 -20.19
CA GLY A 610 14.17 18.94 -20.55
C GLY A 610 12.87 18.10 -20.59
N LEU A 611 12.74 17.13 -19.66
CA LEU A 611 11.52 16.33 -19.51
C LEU A 611 10.50 17.03 -18.63
N ALA A 612 10.94 17.57 -17.49
CA ALA A 612 10.13 18.42 -16.63
C ALA A 612 10.99 19.25 -15.66
N ASP A 613 10.56 20.48 -15.41
CA ASP A 613 11.16 21.39 -14.44
C ASP A 613 10.51 21.33 -13.06
N TYR A 614 9.32 20.69 -12.96
CA TYR A 614 8.50 20.69 -11.77
C TYR A 614 7.90 19.30 -11.50
N ASN A 615 7.93 18.89 -10.24
CA ASN A 615 7.14 17.79 -9.72
C ASN A 615 5.72 18.27 -9.36
N THR A 616 4.78 18.18 -10.31
CA THR A 616 3.35 18.50 -10.06
C THR A 616 2.66 17.47 -9.17
N TYR A 617 3.31 16.33 -8.95
CA TYR A 617 3.04 15.32 -7.94
C TYR A 617 4.37 14.61 -7.61
N GLN A 618 4.42 13.94 -6.47
CA GLN A 618 5.62 13.26 -5.97
C GLN A 618 6.20 12.28 -7.01
N GLY A 619 7.50 12.43 -7.31
CA GLY A 619 8.24 11.53 -8.21
C GLY A 619 7.92 11.69 -9.72
N ARG A 620 7.19 12.74 -10.14
CA ARG A 620 6.86 12.95 -11.56
C ARG A 620 8.11 13.00 -12.46
N CYS A 621 9.11 13.76 -12.08
CA CYS A 621 10.34 13.90 -12.86
C CYS A 621 11.08 12.57 -13.00
N ALA A 622 11.20 11.82 -11.91
CA ALA A 622 11.81 10.48 -11.91
C ALA A 622 11.01 9.49 -12.79
N MET A 623 9.68 9.55 -12.74
CA MET A 623 8.81 8.70 -13.57
C MET A 623 8.95 9.03 -15.06
N LEU A 624 9.06 10.30 -15.44
CA LEU A 624 9.31 10.70 -16.83
C LEU A 624 10.68 10.20 -17.33
N LEU A 625 11.69 10.25 -16.45
CA LEU A 625 13.03 9.73 -16.75
C LEU A 625 13.00 8.20 -16.94
N GLU A 626 12.29 7.46 -16.07
CA GLU A 626 12.04 6.02 -16.22
C GLU A 626 11.36 5.68 -17.55
N ASN A 627 10.35 6.45 -17.94
CA ASN A 627 9.66 6.25 -19.22
C ASN A 627 10.59 6.42 -20.42
N GLN A 628 11.50 7.42 -20.40
CA GLN A 628 12.51 7.61 -21.47
C GLN A 628 13.50 6.44 -21.50
N ALA A 629 13.97 5.99 -20.36
CA ALA A 629 14.85 4.83 -20.25
C ALA A 629 14.16 3.53 -20.76
N ALA A 630 12.89 3.33 -20.41
CA ALA A 630 12.08 2.21 -20.90
C ALA A 630 11.89 2.27 -22.43
N LEU A 631 11.74 3.47 -23.00
CA LEU A 631 11.69 3.69 -24.43
C LEU A 631 13.00 3.28 -25.10
N ALA A 632 14.15 3.72 -24.57
CA ALA A 632 15.47 3.35 -25.08
C ALA A 632 15.69 1.83 -25.04
N LYS A 633 15.37 1.18 -23.93
CA LYS A 633 15.47 -0.29 -23.80
C LYS A 633 14.62 -1.04 -24.83
N ARG A 634 13.40 -0.56 -25.06
CA ARG A 634 12.51 -1.12 -26.08
C ARG A 634 13.02 -0.92 -27.50
N GLU A 635 13.55 0.25 -27.81
CA GLU A 635 14.12 0.60 -29.13
C GLU A 635 15.54 0.05 -29.33
N ARG A 636 16.07 -0.64 -28.32
CA ARG A 636 17.44 -1.20 -28.33
C ARG A 636 18.49 -0.13 -28.61
N LYS A 637 18.28 1.07 -28.10
CA LYS A 637 19.28 2.15 -28.18
C LYS A 637 20.52 1.78 -27.35
N ILE A 638 21.67 2.24 -27.81
CA ILE A 638 22.90 2.15 -27.02
C ILE A 638 22.80 3.21 -25.92
N PRO A 639 22.92 2.83 -24.62
CA PRO A 639 22.88 3.80 -23.55
C PRO A 639 24.08 4.74 -23.59
N THR A 640 23.87 6.00 -23.24
CA THR A 640 24.97 6.95 -23.07
C THR A 640 25.87 6.48 -21.93
N GLU A 641 27.14 6.41 -22.14
CA GLU A 641 28.12 6.00 -21.11
C GLU A 641 28.28 7.09 -20.06
N LEU A 642 27.58 6.97 -18.95
CA LEU A 642 27.64 7.87 -17.79
C LEU A 642 28.30 7.18 -16.61
N SER A 643 28.98 7.95 -15.74
CA SER A 643 29.70 7.40 -14.58
C SER A 643 29.70 8.39 -13.41
N PHE A 644 29.94 7.86 -12.23
CA PHE A 644 30.22 8.63 -11.02
C PHE A 644 31.74 8.57 -10.73
N ASN A 645 32.29 9.63 -10.15
CA ASN A 645 33.63 9.57 -9.55
C ASN A 645 33.53 8.95 -8.15
N GLU A 646 34.43 8.03 -7.83
CA GLU A 646 34.53 7.42 -6.50
C GLU A 646 35.55 8.19 -5.65
N GLU A 647 35.13 8.61 -4.45
CA GLU A 647 35.98 9.27 -3.45
C GLU A 647 35.82 8.52 -2.12
N VAL A 648 36.93 8.14 -1.51
CA VAL A 648 36.92 7.46 -0.20
C VAL A 648 37.38 8.44 0.86
N VAL A 649 36.61 8.61 1.90
CA VAL A 649 36.89 9.50 3.03
C VAL A 649 36.95 8.68 4.31
N GLU A 650 38.03 8.80 5.04
CA GLU A 650 38.18 8.19 6.36
C GLU A 650 37.42 9.00 7.39
N THR A 651 36.62 8.33 8.19
CA THR A 651 35.82 8.89 9.29
C THR A 651 36.16 8.17 10.60
N GLU A 652 35.68 8.70 11.72
CA GLU A 652 35.86 8.04 13.03
C GLU A 652 35.21 6.63 13.08
N ASN A 653 34.18 6.40 12.25
CA ASN A 653 33.45 5.14 12.18
C ASN A 653 33.89 4.22 11.01
N GLY A 654 35.02 4.51 10.37
CA GLY A 654 35.54 3.78 9.23
C GLY A 654 35.51 4.57 7.93
N SER A 655 35.86 3.95 6.82
CA SER A 655 35.88 4.59 5.52
C SER A 655 34.51 4.65 4.88
N VAL A 656 34.14 5.82 4.35
CA VAL A 656 32.90 6.05 3.59
C VAL A 656 33.21 6.33 2.14
N THR A 657 32.55 5.64 1.22
CA THR A 657 32.72 5.82 -0.22
C THR A 657 31.63 6.78 -0.75
N PHE A 658 32.05 7.91 -1.29
CA PHE A 658 31.14 8.86 -1.94
C PHE A 658 31.20 8.71 -3.46
N PHE A 659 30.02 8.70 -4.08
CA PHE A 659 29.85 8.70 -5.52
C PHE A 659 29.47 10.10 -6.00
N ASP A 660 30.44 10.82 -6.60
CA ASP A 660 30.22 12.18 -7.09
C ASP A 660 29.58 12.16 -8.49
N PRO A 661 28.39 12.76 -8.66
CA PRO A 661 27.70 12.80 -9.94
C PRO A 661 28.29 13.84 -10.95
N ALA A 662 29.34 14.57 -10.60
CA ALA A 662 29.89 15.63 -11.44
C ALA A 662 30.15 15.20 -12.91
N PRO A 663 30.72 14.00 -13.19
CA PRO A 663 30.97 13.55 -14.57
C PRO A 663 29.71 13.33 -15.42
N LEU A 664 28.54 13.16 -14.79
CA LEU A 664 27.28 12.92 -15.51
C LEU A 664 26.92 14.12 -16.40
N TRP A 665 27.14 15.34 -15.92
CA TRP A 665 26.54 16.55 -16.47
C TRP A 665 27.11 16.96 -17.80
N GLU A 666 28.39 16.70 -18.08
CA GLU A 666 29.04 16.98 -19.36
C GLU A 666 28.39 16.17 -20.51
N LYS A 667 27.92 14.96 -20.20
CA LYS A 667 27.40 14.01 -21.18
C LYS A 667 25.88 14.00 -21.26
N VAL A 668 25.17 14.30 -20.18
CA VAL A 668 23.71 14.30 -20.15
C VAL A 668 23.11 15.44 -20.99
N MET A 669 23.70 16.64 -20.91
CA MET A 669 23.21 17.81 -21.65
C MET A 669 23.60 17.73 -23.13
N GLY A 670 22.60 17.63 -24.00
CA GLY A 670 22.79 17.61 -25.47
C GLY A 670 22.72 16.23 -26.11
N GLU A 671 22.53 15.17 -25.37
CA GLU A 671 22.43 13.80 -25.85
C GLU A 671 21.00 13.38 -26.24
N ASP A 672 20.87 12.20 -26.89
CA ASP A 672 19.57 11.54 -27.07
C ASP A 672 18.95 11.28 -25.69
N LYS A 673 17.81 11.94 -25.41
CA LYS A 673 17.14 11.91 -24.11
C LYS A 673 16.88 10.49 -23.62
N ALA A 674 16.49 9.59 -24.52
CA ALA A 674 16.18 8.22 -24.16
C ALA A 674 17.46 7.41 -23.85
N ALA A 675 18.52 7.58 -24.66
CA ALA A 675 19.81 6.94 -24.43
C ALA A 675 20.48 7.46 -23.15
N ALA A 676 20.41 8.77 -22.88
CA ALA A 676 20.94 9.37 -21.67
C ALA A 676 20.14 8.92 -20.41
N ALA A 677 18.82 8.84 -20.49
CA ALA A 677 18.00 8.34 -19.40
C ALA A 677 18.32 6.88 -19.06
N LEU A 678 18.52 6.01 -20.06
CA LEU A 678 18.93 4.62 -19.83
C LEU A 678 20.35 4.56 -19.25
N GLY A 679 21.28 5.33 -19.82
CA GLY A 679 22.66 5.40 -19.32
C GLY A 679 22.77 5.86 -17.86
N PHE A 680 21.89 6.76 -17.44
CA PHE A 680 21.80 7.18 -16.04
C PHE A 680 21.35 6.05 -15.12
N HIS A 681 20.29 5.31 -15.48
CA HIS A 681 19.86 4.15 -14.69
C HIS A 681 20.98 3.10 -14.58
N GLU A 682 21.67 2.82 -15.68
CA GLU A 682 22.82 1.89 -15.67
C GLU A 682 23.99 2.40 -14.81
N ALA A 683 24.27 3.73 -14.82
CA ALA A 683 25.29 4.29 -13.96
C ALA A 683 24.94 4.14 -12.47
N VAL A 684 23.66 4.32 -12.10
CA VAL A 684 23.17 4.10 -10.72
C VAL A 684 23.27 2.61 -10.36
N ILE A 685 22.90 1.68 -11.24
CA ILE A 685 23.06 0.24 -11.01
C ILE A 685 24.53 -0.11 -10.76
N ARG A 686 25.47 0.44 -11.56
CA ARG A 686 26.91 0.18 -11.38
C ARG A 686 27.47 0.62 -10.02
N ILE A 687 27.01 1.74 -9.44
CA ILE A 687 27.44 2.11 -8.08
C ILE A 687 26.91 1.15 -7.02
N VAL A 688 25.72 0.57 -7.23
CA VAL A 688 25.18 -0.47 -6.33
C VAL A 688 26.04 -1.74 -6.41
N GLU A 689 26.34 -2.22 -7.62
CA GLU A 689 27.26 -3.37 -7.83
C GLU A 689 28.62 -3.12 -7.18
N ARG A 690 29.20 -1.94 -7.40
CA ARG A 690 30.50 -1.54 -6.87
C ARG A 690 30.52 -1.58 -5.34
N MET A 691 29.46 -1.11 -4.68
CA MET A 691 29.39 -1.16 -3.21
C MET A 691 29.21 -2.58 -2.69
N ALA A 692 28.42 -3.40 -3.36
CA ALA A 692 28.25 -4.80 -2.99
C ALA A 692 29.57 -5.57 -3.08
N GLU A 693 30.35 -5.38 -4.16
CA GLU A 693 31.70 -5.94 -4.31
C GLU A 693 32.65 -5.46 -3.22
N LYS A 694 32.64 -4.15 -2.93
CA LYS A 694 33.56 -3.51 -1.97
C LYS A 694 33.33 -3.98 -0.54
N THR A 695 32.05 -4.18 -0.17
CA THR A 695 31.68 -4.68 1.16
C THR A 695 31.84 -6.18 1.30
N GLY A 696 31.77 -6.92 0.21
CA GLY A 696 31.88 -8.38 0.19
C GLY A 696 30.76 -9.10 0.96
N VAL A 697 29.64 -8.41 1.25
CA VAL A 697 28.51 -8.97 1.99
C VAL A 697 27.62 -9.79 1.05
N GLU A 698 27.23 -10.98 1.47
CA GLU A 698 26.41 -11.89 0.66
C GLU A 698 24.99 -11.35 0.45
N THR A 699 24.39 -10.79 1.50
CA THR A 699 23.00 -10.31 1.50
C THR A 699 22.91 -8.83 1.20
N VAL A 700 22.17 -8.47 0.16
CA VAL A 700 21.89 -7.07 -0.23
C VAL A 700 20.39 -6.81 -0.15
N ILE A 701 20.02 -5.70 0.48
CA ILE A 701 18.62 -5.26 0.55
C ILE A 701 18.45 -3.92 -0.17
N LEU A 702 17.32 -3.76 -0.89
CA LEU A 702 16.97 -2.58 -1.68
C LEU A 702 15.68 -1.97 -1.15
N SER A 703 15.71 -0.70 -0.71
CA SER A 703 14.56 0.02 -0.19
C SER A 703 14.67 1.54 -0.40
N GLY A 704 13.63 2.28 -0.02
CA GLY A 704 13.46 3.71 -0.27
C GLY A 704 12.62 3.99 -1.51
N GLY A 705 12.03 5.19 -1.57
CA GLY A 705 11.05 5.57 -2.59
C GLY A 705 11.55 5.48 -4.04
N CYS A 706 12.88 5.60 -4.27
CA CYS A 706 13.43 5.46 -5.62
C CYS A 706 13.32 4.04 -6.19
N PHE A 707 13.20 3.00 -5.36
CA PHE A 707 12.94 1.64 -5.82
C PHE A 707 11.47 1.37 -6.21
N ALA A 708 10.62 2.41 -6.16
CA ALA A 708 9.40 2.44 -6.95
C ALA A 708 9.69 2.59 -8.47
N ASN A 709 10.91 2.89 -8.90
CA ASN A 709 11.35 2.83 -10.29
C ASN A 709 11.63 1.36 -10.65
N ARG A 710 10.83 0.82 -11.60
CA ARG A 710 10.90 -0.59 -11.99
C ARG A 710 12.24 -0.95 -12.66
N LEU A 711 12.73 -0.07 -13.55
CA LEU A 711 13.97 -0.32 -14.27
C LEU A 711 15.17 -0.36 -13.32
N LEU A 712 15.17 0.55 -12.34
CA LEU A 712 16.23 0.56 -11.31
C LEU A 712 16.18 -0.71 -10.47
N LEU A 713 15.00 -1.08 -9.96
CA LEU A 713 14.85 -2.28 -9.14
C LEU A 713 15.25 -3.55 -9.90
N GLU A 714 14.67 -3.76 -11.10
CA GLU A 714 14.95 -4.95 -11.91
C GLU A 714 16.43 -5.02 -12.31
N GLY A 715 17.03 -3.88 -12.69
CA GLY A 715 18.44 -3.81 -13.04
C GLY A 715 19.37 -4.12 -11.87
N CYS A 716 19.11 -3.56 -10.68
CA CYS A 716 19.88 -3.88 -9.47
C CYS A 716 19.76 -5.36 -9.08
N VAL A 717 18.53 -5.92 -9.11
CA VAL A 717 18.31 -7.32 -8.76
C VAL A 717 19.02 -8.26 -9.75
N GLU A 718 18.93 -7.97 -11.04
CA GLU A 718 19.60 -8.77 -12.09
C GLU A 718 21.13 -8.72 -11.93
N ALA A 719 21.70 -7.53 -11.79
CA ALA A 719 23.12 -7.31 -11.66
C ALA A 719 23.72 -7.99 -10.40
N LEU A 720 23.08 -7.79 -9.25
CA LEU A 720 23.54 -8.37 -7.98
C LEU A 720 23.40 -9.89 -7.96
N LYS A 721 22.26 -10.44 -8.41
CA LYS A 721 22.08 -11.90 -8.52
C LYS A 721 23.05 -12.53 -9.52
N GLY A 722 23.38 -11.83 -10.62
CA GLY A 722 24.38 -12.25 -11.59
C GLY A 722 25.80 -12.40 -10.98
N LYS A 723 26.08 -11.71 -9.88
CA LYS A 723 27.31 -11.79 -9.09
C LYS A 723 27.23 -12.73 -7.87
N GLY A 724 26.09 -13.40 -7.67
CA GLY A 724 25.89 -14.38 -6.61
C GLY A 724 25.36 -13.82 -5.28
N HIS A 725 24.94 -12.57 -5.22
CA HIS A 725 24.35 -12.00 -4.00
C HIS A 725 22.91 -12.48 -3.80
N ALA A 726 22.53 -12.68 -2.54
CA ALA A 726 21.14 -12.84 -2.12
C ALA A 726 20.51 -11.44 -2.04
N VAL A 727 19.46 -11.17 -2.84
CA VAL A 727 18.87 -9.85 -2.99
C VAL A 727 17.42 -9.83 -2.53
N TYR A 728 17.09 -8.91 -1.62
CA TYR A 728 15.77 -8.73 -1.04
C TYR A 728 15.30 -7.29 -1.19
N TRP A 729 13.98 -7.09 -1.31
CA TRP A 729 13.34 -5.79 -1.41
C TRP A 729 11.92 -5.84 -0.86
N ASN A 730 11.30 -4.70 -0.60
CA ASN A 730 9.92 -4.65 -0.13
C ASN A 730 8.93 -5.24 -1.15
N GLN A 731 8.15 -6.22 -0.75
CA GLN A 731 7.13 -6.93 -1.53
C GLN A 731 5.73 -6.79 -0.91
N ALA A 732 5.56 -7.15 0.37
CA ALA A 732 4.32 -7.01 1.12
C ALA A 732 4.11 -5.58 1.67
N LEU A 733 5.17 -4.79 1.73
CA LEU A 733 5.18 -3.41 2.19
C LEU A 733 5.63 -2.47 1.07
N PRO A 734 5.20 -1.18 1.08
CA PRO A 734 5.72 -0.19 0.17
C PRO A 734 7.23 0.07 0.38
N PRO A 735 7.99 0.31 -0.69
CA PRO A 735 9.43 0.64 -0.57
C PRO A 735 9.69 2.06 -0.03
N GLY A 736 8.74 3.00 -0.21
CA GLY A 736 8.79 4.36 0.34
C GLY A 736 8.26 4.43 1.78
N ASP A 737 7.97 5.64 2.25
CA ASP A 737 7.56 5.94 3.63
C ASP A 737 6.30 5.19 4.09
N GLY A 738 5.47 4.73 3.15
CA GLY A 738 4.35 3.85 3.47
C GLY A 738 4.75 2.54 4.18
N GLY A 739 6.00 2.09 4.04
CA GLY A 739 6.58 0.93 4.73
C GLY A 739 7.43 1.28 5.96
N LEU A 740 7.72 2.55 6.19
CA LEU A 740 8.69 3.01 7.20
C LEU A 740 8.26 2.63 8.63
N ALA A 741 6.99 2.86 8.98
CA ALA A 741 6.46 2.57 10.31
C ALA A 741 6.61 1.09 10.69
N PHE A 742 6.58 0.18 9.72
CA PHE A 742 6.79 -1.25 9.95
C PHE A 742 8.21 -1.55 10.45
N GLY A 743 9.23 -0.98 9.80
CA GLY A 743 10.63 -1.10 10.24
C GLY A 743 10.87 -0.45 11.61
N GLN A 744 10.26 0.72 11.86
CA GLN A 744 10.28 1.37 13.16
C GLN A 744 9.64 0.49 14.26
N ALA A 745 8.49 -0.14 13.97
CA ALA A 745 7.83 -1.04 14.92
C ALA A 745 8.71 -2.26 15.24
N TRP A 746 9.33 -2.87 14.22
CA TRP A 746 10.26 -3.98 14.42
C TRP A 746 11.48 -3.57 15.27
N TYR A 747 12.00 -2.35 15.08
CA TYR A 747 13.07 -1.79 15.93
C TYR A 747 12.64 -1.74 17.40
N GLY A 748 11.46 -1.17 17.66
CA GLY A 748 10.92 -1.06 19.03
C GLY A 748 10.67 -2.41 19.70
N MET A 749 10.13 -3.40 18.95
CA MET A 749 9.86 -4.74 19.48
C MET A 749 11.11 -5.43 20.06
N ASN A 750 12.26 -5.17 19.49
CA ASN A 750 13.51 -5.81 19.85
C ASN A 750 14.31 -5.06 20.95
N THR A 751 13.78 -3.94 21.49
CA THR A 751 14.46 -3.09 22.46
C THR A 751 14.30 -3.58 23.92
N ALA A 752 13.48 -4.58 24.18
CA ALA A 752 13.06 -5.02 25.51
C ALA A 752 14.18 -5.45 26.48
N ASN A 753 15.41 -5.70 26.02
CA ASN A 753 16.53 -6.16 26.87
C ASN A 753 17.48 -5.05 27.36
N GLU A 754 17.30 -3.80 26.91
CA GLU A 754 18.17 -2.69 27.29
C GLU A 754 17.42 -1.59 28.07
N ARG A 755 16.81 -1.94 29.19
CA ARG A 755 16.41 -0.93 30.19
C ARG A 755 17.65 -0.37 30.89
N LYS A 756 18.47 0.42 30.18
CA LYS A 756 19.42 1.39 30.74
C LYS A 756 19.68 2.51 29.73
N SER A 757 19.10 3.68 30.02
CA SER A 757 19.61 5.00 29.68
C SER A 757 20.12 5.24 28.25
N TYR A 758 19.26 5.55 27.30
CA TYR A 758 19.57 6.52 26.26
C TYR A 758 18.49 7.62 26.25
N VAL A 759 18.52 8.45 27.27
CA VAL A 759 18.02 9.81 27.16
C VAL A 759 19.17 10.58 26.52
N CYS A 760 19.18 10.67 25.19
CA CYS A 760 20.07 11.60 24.52
C CYS A 760 19.52 13.01 24.77
N SER A 761 20.11 13.66 25.75
CA SER A 761 19.90 15.08 26.03
C SER A 761 20.52 15.91 24.90
N ILE A 762 19.78 16.16 23.84
CA ILE A 762 20.04 17.29 22.94
C ILE A 762 19.17 18.43 23.42
N SER A 763 19.59 19.04 24.54
CA SER A 763 19.15 20.37 24.91
C SER A 763 19.99 21.40 24.11
N GLY A 764 19.37 22.09 23.18
CA GLY A 764 19.89 23.33 22.66
C GLY A 764 20.18 23.36 21.16
N ALA A 765 19.15 23.59 20.36
CA ALA A 765 19.20 24.44 19.16
C ALA A 765 17.79 24.58 18.54
N CYS A 766 16.85 25.14 19.27
CA CYS A 766 15.72 25.84 18.64
C CYS A 766 16.03 27.33 18.73
N GLY A 767 16.81 27.82 17.79
CA GLY A 767 17.00 29.24 17.50
C GLY A 767 16.46 29.52 16.12
N ASN A 768 15.37 30.25 16.06
CA ASN A 768 14.75 30.94 14.94
C ASN A 768 15.42 30.71 13.55
N HIS A 769 14.76 29.96 12.69
CA HIS A 769 14.80 30.18 11.24
C HIS A 769 13.43 29.85 10.62
#